data_61421091114829ef0c811dfde1375b5a
#
_entry.id   61421091114829ef0c811dfde1375b5a
#
_cell.length_a   1.000
_cell.length_b   1.000
_cell.length_c   1.000
_cell.angle_alpha   90.00
_cell.angle_beta   90.00
_cell.angle_gamma   90.00
#
_symmetry.space_group_name_H-M   'P 1'
#
loop_
_entity.id
_entity.type
_entity.pdbx_description
1 polymer ?
#
loop_
_entity_poly.entity_id
_entity_poly.type
_entity_poly.pdbx_seq_one_letter_code
_entity_poly.pdbx_strand_id
1 'polypeptide(L)'
;MRFRVSLVSLLILAAYAPEGVKAQSAMPAAAANAERDFDIQAGSLDDALSRFGARAGIMVLADTRLTAGRNSPGVRGRYSVDVALVRLLSGTGLQAYRAADGGYRLRLAPSPDGSGVSELEAVEVLGNDPKPADEVYRTAASVNYLSQDDIERFRGTSVGDIFQGIPGVLVGENRNSGGLDINIRGMQGQGRVPVLVDGARQETTVYRGYSGVASRSYVDPDLIGGIEISKGPVAGALGTGATGGVVAMRTINAKDIIKKEDENWGIRVRGSTSGNSSAAPAAGTAGGMFNAGTYRVNCDPAALCGGQYSMPDTYRNDENFDRPGTLDPYSYASSVAGAWRNEKLELVAAVSKRRQGTYFAGKHGKGAEPVITLTDPPPSIYYDTATVTNGGTTRFYTGERVLNSNNESNSQLLKGKLKLSDAQDIELSYLRYHSEYGELMPSQLMWFNKIYQTQNSEVTAQTATLSHHWQPADQSWLDLRTKVWMTHTDSLNRNYASEDQAEAGAESGVAPEPETYRRIGVELGNTSQFEVWGEHTLSYGATFQHEKISTDPSIGALDDAAGREGNRREYSLYMDWHWQPAPEWQINYGLRYQNSRTRDGKLSTDMRYECGKWAMDAQGVESCQQYVAVPTEMCDGVACSYHYKTRNSGTVPVYSISWEPWLNGLQFYARHAEALRMPSLFESTQGWSVQPAPGVPLRPEHTRNREFGLNLLTNDVLRSNDRLAFKAAYFRNKTNDYLTRTSPNEWENLQQDFVMRNIRSVKLRGFEATLDYDAGRVYTRLSGTRYNFIEVCHEGSYRRDDCNNYGVAASYFNDMIPPKWHASVLLGTRWLDGKLDLGARLTLMGKRNPTPAFNDDTKRAFNWPTLWQDYKVVDIYARYQYSEAVSVDFNIDNLTDRYYVDPLSLGMVPAPGRTARLGLTLNF
;
A
#
# COMPACT_ATOMS: atom_id res chain seq x y z
N MET A 1 -35.59 4.19 -2.40
CA MET A 1 -36.07 2.80 -2.30
C MET A 1 -35.22 2.11 -1.23
N ARG A 2 -35.82 1.85 -0.07
CA ARG A 2 -35.13 1.25 1.09
C ARG A 2 -35.17 -0.27 0.93
N PHE A 3 -34.04 -0.90 0.72
CA PHE A 3 -33.89 -2.36 0.84
C PHE A 3 -33.61 -2.70 2.30
N ARG A 4 -34.63 -3.22 2.98
CA ARG A 4 -34.47 -3.98 4.23
C ARG A 4 -34.02 -5.39 3.84
N VAL A 5 -32.78 -5.73 4.11
CA VAL A 5 -32.32 -7.12 4.10
C VAL A 5 -32.71 -7.69 5.46
N SER A 6 -33.66 -8.61 5.40
CA SER A 6 -34.18 -9.34 6.57
C SER A 6 -33.21 -10.43 7.00
N LEU A 7 -32.89 -10.47 8.29
CA LEU A 7 -31.97 -11.40 8.96
C LEU A 7 -32.53 -12.85 9.06
N VAL A 8 -33.50 -13.22 8.26
CA VAL A 8 -34.25 -14.50 8.39
C VAL A 8 -33.71 -15.62 7.48
N SER A 9 -32.78 -15.34 6.58
CA SER A 9 -32.30 -16.36 5.62
C SER A 9 -31.08 -17.17 6.07
N LEU A 10 -30.61 -17.01 7.31
CA LEU A 10 -29.43 -17.75 7.82
C LEU A 10 -29.80 -18.88 8.82
N LEU A 11 -31.10 -19.16 9.01
CA LEU A 11 -31.59 -20.13 10.01
C LEU A 11 -32.30 -21.37 9.41
N ILE A 12 -32.21 -21.61 8.09
CA ILE A 12 -32.90 -22.75 7.43
C ILE A 12 -31.95 -23.84 6.91
N LEU A 13 -30.72 -23.92 7.39
CA LEU A 13 -29.80 -25.03 7.06
C LEU A 13 -29.49 -25.98 8.24
N ALA A 14 -30.28 -25.92 9.30
CA ALA A 14 -30.06 -26.74 10.48
C ALA A 14 -31.14 -27.84 10.69
N ALA A 15 -31.85 -28.26 9.67
CA ALA A 15 -32.87 -29.31 9.82
C ALA A 15 -32.87 -30.27 8.62
N TYR A 16 -31.82 -31.09 8.53
CA TYR A 16 -31.88 -32.42 7.93
C TYR A 16 -30.67 -33.24 8.39
N ALA A 17 -30.79 -33.94 9.52
CA ALA A 17 -29.91 -35.03 9.93
C ALA A 17 -30.68 -36.36 9.69
N PRO A 18 -30.07 -37.33 9.00
CA PRO A 18 -30.61 -38.68 9.02
C PRO A 18 -30.20 -39.36 10.30
N GLU A 19 -31.20 -39.96 10.98
CA GLU A 19 -31.00 -40.81 12.13
C GLU A 19 -30.22 -42.09 11.77
N GLY A 20 -29.31 -42.46 12.68
CA GLY A 20 -28.95 -43.84 12.88
C GLY A 20 -27.57 -44.33 12.58
N VAL A 21 -26.58 -43.94 13.39
CA VAL A 21 -25.46 -44.82 13.71
C VAL A 21 -25.24 -44.74 15.24
N LYS A 22 -25.38 -45.88 15.93
CA LYS A 22 -25.15 -45.98 17.35
C LYS A 22 -23.69 -45.66 17.68
N ALA A 23 -23.49 -44.62 18.50
CA ALA A 23 -22.19 -44.25 19.05
C ALA A 23 -21.72 -45.33 20.01
N GLN A 24 -20.55 -45.91 19.77
CA GLN A 24 -19.79 -46.60 20.81
C GLN A 24 -19.23 -45.57 21.79
N SER A 25 -19.46 -45.81 23.06
CA SER A 25 -19.18 -44.93 24.19
C SER A 25 -17.70 -44.48 24.22
N ALA A 26 -17.48 -43.17 24.25
CA ALA A 26 -16.20 -42.55 24.58
C ALA A 26 -15.74 -42.95 25.98
N MET A 27 -14.50 -43.38 26.12
CA MET A 27 -13.88 -43.64 27.42
C MET A 27 -13.73 -42.34 28.22
N PRO A 28 -13.98 -42.36 29.54
CA PRO A 28 -13.84 -41.16 30.37
C PRO A 28 -12.37 -40.71 30.50
N ALA A 29 -12.14 -39.39 30.59
CA ALA A 29 -10.84 -38.73 30.64
C ALA A 29 -9.89 -39.24 31.76
N ALA A 30 -10.42 -39.90 32.78
CA ALA A 30 -9.64 -40.52 33.85
C ALA A 30 -8.80 -41.74 33.42
N ALA A 31 -9.08 -42.34 32.26
CA ALA A 31 -8.33 -43.53 31.79
C ALA A 31 -7.04 -43.16 30.98
N ALA A 32 -6.92 -41.95 30.57
CA ALA A 32 -5.74 -41.50 29.79
C ALA A 32 -4.48 -41.23 30.64
N ASN A 33 -4.65 -40.92 31.93
CA ASN A 33 -3.56 -40.67 32.88
C ASN A 33 -3.04 -41.92 33.57
N ALA A 34 -3.64 -43.11 33.33
CA ALA A 34 -3.15 -44.34 33.89
C ALA A 34 -1.86 -44.79 33.21
N GLU A 35 -0.79 -44.92 33.97
CA GLU A 35 0.48 -45.45 33.48
C GLU A 35 0.33 -46.87 32.98
N ARG A 36 0.87 -47.17 31.79
CA ARG A 36 0.88 -48.48 31.14
C ARG A 36 2.31 -48.83 30.76
N ASP A 37 2.53 -50.11 30.62
CA ASP A 37 3.86 -50.65 30.25
C ASP A 37 3.93 -50.76 28.72
N PHE A 38 4.89 -50.07 28.12
CA PHE A 38 5.14 -50.06 26.69
C PHE A 38 6.47 -50.75 26.39
N ASP A 39 6.50 -51.63 25.41
CA ASP A 39 7.72 -52.23 24.81
C ASP A 39 7.56 -52.23 23.28
N ILE A 40 7.87 -51.07 22.67
CA ILE A 40 7.80 -50.86 21.22
C ILE A 40 9.19 -50.54 20.74
N GLN A 41 9.72 -51.40 19.86
CA GLN A 41 11.05 -51.25 19.31
C GLN A 41 11.11 -50.14 18.28
N ALA A 42 12.30 -49.54 18.11
CA ALA A 42 12.57 -48.61 17.02
C ALA A 42 12.35 -49.25 15.66
N GLY A 43 11.81 -48.49 14.70
CA GLY A 43 11.51 -48.97 13.36
C GLY A 43 10.60 -48.05 12.62
N SER A 44 9.97 -48.53 11.53
CA SER A 44 9.04 -47.74 10.72
C SER A 44 7.97 -47.09 11.61
N LEU A 45 7.71 -45.79 11.37
CA LEU A 45 6.75 -45.01 12.17
C LEU A 45 5.34 -45.61 12.09
N ASP A 46 4.89 -46.09 10.94
CA ASP A 46 3.59 -46.72 10.74
C ASP A 46 3.42 -47.99 11.60
N ASP A 47 4.43 -48.85 11.64
CA ASP A 47 4.46 -50.04 12.49
C ASP A 47 4.46 -49.68 13.99
N ALA A 48 5.25 -48.68 14.36
CA ALA A 48 5.37 -48.22 15.74
C ALA A 48 4.04 -47.64 16.25
N LEU A 49 3.36 -46.84 15.44
CA LEU A 49 2.04 -46.26 15.75
C LEU A 49 0.95 -47.34 15.83
N SER A 50 0.96 -48.31 14.93
CA SER A 50 0.02 -49.43 14.94
C SER A 50 0.14 -50.28 16.23
N ARG A 51 1.37 -50.62 16.61
CA ARG A 51 1.65 -51.34 17.87
C ARG A 51 1.30 -50.50 19.11
N PHE A 52 1.57 -49.21 19.04
CA PHE A 52 1.22 -48.27 20.10
C PHE A 52 -0.31 -48.20 20.31
N GLY A 53 -1.07 -47.99 19.24
CA GLY A 53 -2.55 -47.93 19.28
C GLY A 53 -3.16 -49.22 19.87
N ALA A 54 -2.66 -50.38 19.40
CA ALA A 54 -3.09 -51.68 19.92
C ALA A 54 -2.76 -51.85 21.42
N ARG A 55 -1.57 -51.42 21.89
CA ARG A 55 -1.14 -51.56 23.29
C ARG A 55 -1.80 -50.58 24.20
N ALA A 56 -2.01 -49.34 23.71
CA ALA A 56 -2.66 -48.26 24.46
C ALA A 56 -4.20 -48.37 24.46
N GLY A 57 -4.77 -49.18 23.57
CA GLY A 57 -6.24 -49.31 23.40
C GLY A 57 -6.86 -48.01 22.90
N ILE A 58 -6.14 -47.26 22.06
CA ILE A 58 -6.58 -45.99 21.52
C ILE A 58 -6.41 -45.96 19.98
N MET A 59 -7.22 -45.15 19.34
CA MET A 59 -7.07 -44.91 17.89
C MET A 59 -6.09 -43.76 17.65
N VAL A 60 -5.03 -44.02 16.87
CA VAL A 60 -4.11 -43.04 16.37
C VAL A 60 -4.31 -42.92 14.86
N LEU A 61 -4.92 -41.85 14.42
CA LEU A 61 -5.13 -41.55 13.00
C LEU A 61 -3.93 -40.76 12.47
N ALA A 62 -3.24 -41.33 11.49
CA ALA A 62 -2.12 -40.69 10.80
C ALA A 62 -2.37 -40.73 9.30
N ASP A 63 -2.15 -39.62 8.63
CA ASP A 63 -2.05 -39.59 7.16
C ASP A 63 -0.77 -40.31 6.76
N THR A 64 -0.88 -41.33 5.88
CA THR A 64 0.26 -42.12 5.39
C THR A 64 1.34 -41.26 4.74
N ARG A 65 1.00 -40.08 4.22
CA ARG A 65 1.96 -39.08 3.71
C ARG A 65 2.81 -38.44 4.82
N LEU A 66 2.32 -38.36 6.05
CA LEU A 66 3.08 -37.85 7.18
C LEU A 66 4.00 -38.88 7.80
N THR A 67 3.67 -40.15 7.68
CA THR A 67 4.42 -41.26 8.31
C THR A 67 5.36 -41.99 7.37
N ALA A 68 5.12 -41.94 6.06
CA ALA A 68 5.90 -42.60 5.04
C ALA A 68 7.39 -42.20 5.10
N GLY A 69 8.27 -43.20 5.18
CA GLY A 69 9.71 -43.02 5.20
C GLY A 69 10.30 -42.50 6.53
N ARG A 70 9.46 -42.33 7.57
CA ARG A 70 9.91 -41.88 8.91
C ARG A 70 10.13 -43.10 9.83
N ASN A 71 11.13 -42.98 10.70
CA ASN A 71 11.44 -43.99 11.71
C ASN A 71 11.16 -43.43 13.10
N SER A 72 10.54 -44.28 13.93
CA SER A 72 10.30 -44.03 15.35
C SER A 72 11.49 -44.57 16.17
N PRO A 73 11.94 -43.86 17.22
CA PRO A 73 12.92 -44.39 18.16
C PRO A 73 12.37 -45.51 19.05
N GLY A 74 11.07 -45.82 18.95
CA GLY A 74 10.36 -46.72 19.84
C GLY A 74 10.12 -46.14 21.22
N VAL A 75 9.45 -46.92 22.10
CA VAL A 75 9.24 -46.54 23.52
C VAL A 75 9.25 -47.76 24.42
N ARG A 76 10.08 -47.74 25.49
CA ARG A 76 10.14 -48.79 26.49
C ARG A 76 10.02 -48.20 27.90
N GLY A 77 9.19 -48.83 28.73
CA GLY A 77 8.97 -48.43 30.12
C GLY A 77 7.51 -48.12 30.45
N ARG A 78 7.29 -47.66 31.66
CA ARG A 78 5.97 -47.38 32.20
C ARG A 78 5.67 -45.88 32.10
N TYR A 79 4.68 -45.53 31.31
CA TYR A 79 4.34 -44.15 30.97
C TYR A 79 2.81 -43.98 30.85
N SER A 80 2.33 -42.74 31.03
CA SER A 80 0.99 -42.39 30.53
C SER A 80 0.96 -42.44 29.00
N VAL A 81 -0.23 -42.61 28.45
CA VAL A 81 -0.43 -42.68 26.97
C VAL A 81 0.16 -41.49 26.26
N ASP A 82 -0.05 -40.26 26.79
CA ASP A 82 0.46 -39.02 26.20
C ASP A 82 1.99 -38.98 26.19
N VAL A 83 2.64 -39.28 27.32
CA VAL A 83 4.11 -39.28 27.44
C VAL A 83 4.73 -40.36 26.55
N ALA A 84 4.12 -41.55 26.48
CA ALA A 84 4.60 -42.62 25.62
C ALA A 84 4.50 -42.26 24.14
N LEU A 85 3.42 -41.58 23.71
CA LEU A 85 3.24 -41.15 22.33
C LEU A 85 4.23 -40.04 21.94
N VAL A 86 4.48 -39.07 22.82
CA VAL A 86 5.51 -38.05 22.61
C VAL A 86 6.89 -38.69 22.43
N ARG A 87 7.26 -39.68 23.24
CA ARG A 87 8.53 -40.40 23.09
C ARG A 87 8.62 -41.19 21.78
N LEU A 88 7.50 -41.82 21.41
CA LEU A 88 7.43 -42.60 20.14
C LEU A 88 7.60 -41.72 18.93
N LEU A 89 7.18 -40.46 19.00
CA LEU A 89 7.27 -39.45 17.91
C LEU A 89 8.57 -38.64 17.98
N SER A 90 9.41 -38.83 19.01
CA SER A 90 10.66 -38.06 19.15
C SER A 90 11.58 -38.23 17.92
N GLY A 91 12.09 -37.14 17.36
CA GLY A 91 12.94 -37.15 16.18
C GLY A 91 12.21 -37.42 14.86
N THR A 92 10.88 -37.63 14.86
CA THR A 92 10.12 -37.85 13.62
C THR A 92 9.65 -36.55 12.96
N GLY A 93 9.74 -35.42 13.68
CA GLY A 93 9.18 -34.15 13.22
C GLY A 93 7.63 -34.12 13.24
N LEU A 94 7.00 -35.01 14.01
CA LEU A 94 5.56 -35.09 14.15
C LEU A 94 5.13 -34.91 15.63
N GLN A 95 3.99 -34.34 15.84
CA GLN A 95 3.35 -34.17 17.13
C GLN A 95 1.93 -34.77 17.11
N ALA A 96 1.55 -35.45 18.17
CA ALA A 96 0.20 -35.93 18.34
C ALA A 96 -0.66 -34.90 19.08
N TYR A 97 -1.90 -34.79 18.70
CA TYR A 97 -2.91 -34.02 19.42
C TYR A 97 -4.18 -34.85 19.60
N ARG A 98 -4.89 -34.61 20.69
CA ARG A 98 -6.12 -35.33 21.01
C ARG A 98 -7.30 -34.73 20.26
N ALA A 99 -8.01 -35.53 19.52
CA ALA A 99 -9.20 -35.10 18.78
C ALA A 99 -10.45 -35.17 19.69
N ALA A 100 -11.51 -34.45 19.28
CA ALA A 100 -12.77 -34.38 20.04
C ALA A 100 -13.48 -35.76 20.19
N ASP A 101 -13.16 -36.71 19.31
CA ASP A 101 -13.63 -38.09 19.34
C ASP A 101 -12.90 -38.99 20.37
N GLY A 102 -11.89 -38.40 21.07
CA GLY A 102 -11.05 -39.11 22.08
C GLY A 102 -9.87 -39.87 21.50
N GLY A 103 -9.72 -39.94 20.19
CA GLY A 103 -8.56 -40.46 19.46
C GLY A 103 -7.40 -39.46 19.38
N TYR A 104 -6.24 -39.91 18.87
CA TYR A 104 -5.10 -39.08 18.60
C TYR A 104 -4.90 -38.91 17.08
N ARG A 105 -4.55 -37.71 16.66
CA ARG A 105 -4.17 -37.41 15.29
C ARG A 105 -2.76 -36.83 15.23
N LEU A 106 -2.05 -37.09 14.16
CA LEU A 106 -0.70 -36.57 13.93
C LEU A 106 -0.71 -35.31 13.07
N ARG A 107 0.18 -34.40 13.40
CA ARG A 107 0.53 -33.23 12.59
C ARG A 107 2.04 -33.08 12.57
N LEU A 108 2.56 -32.28 11.66
CA LEU A 108 3.96 -31.87 11.72
C LEU A 108 4.19 -31.15 13.05
N ALA A 109 5.21 -31.58 13.79
CA ALA A 109 5.65 -30.85 14.97
C ALA A 109 6.06 -29.44 14.51
N PRO A 110 5.77 -28.39 15.29
CA PRO A 110 6.42 -27.10 15.07
C PRO A 110 7.93 -27.39 15.04
N SER A 111 8.61 -26.89 14.01
CA SER A 111 10.08 -27.01 13.96
C SER A 111 10.64 -26.46 15.27
N PRO A 112 11.72 -27.06 15.81
CA PRO A 112 12.39 -26.51 16.98
C PRO A 112 13.00 -25.11 16.72
N ASP A 113 12.99 -24.64 15.48
CA ASP A 113 13.29 -23.28 15.07
C ASP A 113 12.10 -22.37 15.41
N GLY A 114 11.90 -22.18 16.67
CA GLY A 114 11.20 -21.16 17.43
C GLY A 114 10.27 -20.17 16.72
N SER A 115 9.36 -20.63 15.84
CA SER A 115 8.25 -19.80 15.37
C SER A 115 6.97 -20.16 16.13
N GLY A 116 6.99 -19.99 17.44
CA GLY A 116 5.79 -19.77 18.22
C GLY A 116 5.12 -18.51 17.69
N VAL A 117 3.83 -18.57 17.44
CA VAL A 117 2.93 -17.52 16.97
C VAL A 117 3.42 -16.12 17.39
N SER A 118 4.24 -15.51 16.57
CA SER A 118 4.67 -14.15 16.74
C SER A 118 3.52 -13.28 16.24
N GLU A 119 2.95 -12.46 17.12
CA GLU A 119 2.45 -11.19 16.65
C GLU A 119 3.60 -10.62 15.82
N LEU A 120 3.32 -10.13 14.63
CA LEU A 120 4.33 -9.58 13.77
C LEU A 120 5.35 -8.78 14.60
N GLU A 121 6.43 -9.43 15.01
CA GLU A 121 7.68 -8.70 15.16
C GLU A 121 7.75 -7.82 13.95
N ALA A 122 8.02 -6.56 14.14
CA ALA A 122 8.10 -5.57 13.08
C ALA A 122 8.63 -6.28 11.85
N VAL A 123 7.80 -6.36 10.82
CA VAL A 123 8.01 -7.15 9.62
C VAL A 123 9.47 -7.18 9.27
N GLU A 124 10.18 -8.15 9.77
CA GLU A 124 11.56 -8.36 9.39
C GLU A 124 11.54 -9.16 8.09
N VAL A 125 11.59 -8.41 6.98
CA VAL A 125 11.93 -8.97 5.67
C VAL A 125 13.39 -9.44 5.67
N LEU A 126 13.84 -10.05 6.74
CA LEU A 126 15.19 -10.56 6.93
C LEU A 126 15.27 -12.09 6.85
N GLY A 127 14.15 -12.76 6.84
CA GLY A 127 14.14 -14.22 6.68
C GLY A 127 14.08 -14.63 5.22
N ASN A 128 14.84 -15.63 4.85
CA ASN A 128 14.76 -16.27 3.53
C ASN A 128 13.49 -17.08 3.31
N ASP A 129 12.67 -17.27 4.32
CA ASP A 129 11.38 -17.91 4.22
C ASP A 129 10.26 -16.90 4.22
N PRO A 130 9.44 -16.86 3.13
CA PRO A 130 8.22 -16.08 3.15
C PRO A 130 7.35 -16.63 4.31
N LYS A 131 6.80 -15.75 5.15
CA LYS A 131 5.81 -16.18 6.12
C LYS A 131 4.71 -16.93 5.39
N PRO A 132 4.28 -18.09 5.83
CA PRO A 132 3.18 -18.79 5.20
C PRO A 132 1.95 -17.90 5.12
N ALA A 133 1.22 -17.93 4.02
CA ALA A 133 -0.01 -17.14 3.85
C ALA A 133 -1.05 -17.40 4.95
N ASP A 134 -0.91 -18.48 5.69
CA ASP A 134 -1.75 -18.86 6.81
C ASP A 134 -1.43 -18.12 8.10
N GLU A 135 -0.19 -17.65 8.28
CA GLU A 135 0.23 -16.98 9.52
C GLU A 135 -0.51 -15.67 9.74
N VAL A 136 -0.89 -14.97 8.65
CA VAL A 136 -1.72 -13.76 8.74
C VAL A 136 -3.05 -14.01 9.43
N TYR A 137 -3.58 -15.25 9.39
CA TYR A 137 -4.83 -15.66 10.06
C TYR A 137 -4.65 -16.14 11.50
N ARG A 138 -3.41 -16.17 12.01
CA ARG A 138 -3.07 -16.47 13.40
C ARG A 138 -2.57 -15.26 14.16
N THR A 139 -2.26 -14.19 13.44
CA THR A 139 -1.71 -12.96 14.01
C THR A 139 -2.80 -12.09 14.62
N ALA A 140 -2.61 -11.65 15.88
CA ALA A 140 -3.52 -10.78 16.63
C ALA A 140 -3.44 -9.30 16.18
N ALA A 141 -3.41 -9.05 14.87
CA ALA A 141 -3.39 -7.75 14.23
C ALA A 141 -3.93 -7.85 12.80
N SER A 142 -4.33 -6.75 12.19
CA SER A 142 -4.76 -6.72 10.79
C SER A 142 -3.55 -6.74 9.85
N VAL A 143 -3.28 -7.90 9.29
CA VAL A 143 -2.16 -8.16 8.38
C VAL A 143 -2.67 -8.83 7.12
N ASN A 144 -2.01 -8.56 6.00
CA ASN A 144 -2.22 -9.26 4.74
C ASN A 144 -0.87 -9.65 4.13
N TYR A 145 -0.85 -10.75 3.40
CA TYR A 145 0.28 -11.22 2.64
C TYR A 145 -0.12 -11.47 1.19
N LEU A 146 0.71 -10.99 0.26
CA LEU A 146 0.61 -11.30 -1.16
C LEU A 146 1.80 -12.17 -1.55
N SER A 147 1.51 -13.38 -1.96
CA SER A 147 2.50 -14.28 -2.53
C SER A 147 2.91 -13.83 -3.94
N GLN A 148 3.99 -14.41 -4.45
CA GLN A 148 4.39 -14.20 -5.84
C GLN A 148 3.27 -14.59 -6.82
N ASP A 149 2.53 -15.66 -6.54
CA ASP A 149 1.40 -16.12 -7.36
C ASP A 149 0.24 -15.11 -7.35
N ASP A 150 -0.06 -14.47 -6.21
CA ASP A 150 -1.07 -13.40 -6.14
C ASP A 150 -0.67 -12.19 -6.97
N ILE A 151 0.63 -11.79 -6.90
CA ILE A 151 1.20 -10.70 -7.70
C ILE A 151 1.11 -11.01 -9.20
N GLU A 152 1.40 -12.26 -9.59
CA GLU A 152 1.38 -12.68 -11.00
C GLU A 152 -0.01 -12.79 -11.57
N ARG A 153 -0.98 -13.24 -10.76
CA ARG A 153 -2.37 -13.46 -11.19
C ARG A 153 -3.06 -12.18 -11.64
N PHE A 154 -2.83 -11.06 -10.96
CA PHE A 154 -3.49 -9.78 -11.25
C PHE A 154 -2.48 -8.62 -11.32
N ARG A 155 -1.52 -8.71 -12.24
CA ARG A 155 -0.49 -7.67 -12.40
C ARG A 155 -1.06 -6.30 -12.79
N GLY A 156 -2.20 -6.27 -13.50
CA GLY A 156 -2.79 -5.05 -13.99
C GLY A 156 -1.90 -4.27 -14.97
N THR A 157 -2.25 -3.02 -15.22
CA THR A 157 -1.50 -2.09 -16.08
C THR A 157 -0.57 -1.18 -15.29
N SER A 158 -0.79 -1.05 -13.98
CA SER A 158 0.00 -0.27 -13.04
C SER A 158 0.49 -1.14 -11.89
N VAL A 159 1.62 -0.75 -11.26
CA VAL A 159 2.15 -1.43 -10.07
C VAL A 159 1.15 -1.44 -8.91
N GLY A 160 0.28 -0.44 -8.81
CA GLY A 160 -0.75 -0.37 -7.78
C GLY A 160 -1.88 -1.38 -7.94
N ASP A 161 -2.07 -1.95 -9.12
CA ASP A 161 -3.17 -2.92 -9.38
C ASP A 161 -2.99 -4.23 -8.58
N ILE A 162 -1.77 -4.57 -8.18
CA ILE A 162 -1.48 -5.74 -7.33
C ILE A 162 -2.10 -5.63 -5.93
N PHE A 163 -2.43 -4.42 -5.47
CA PHE A 163 -3.05 -4.18 -4.16
C PHE A 163 -4.58 -4.19 -4.20
N GLN A 164 -5.17 -4.32 -5.38
CA GLN A 164 -6.63 -4.37 -5.51
C GLN A 164 -7.21 -5.60 -4.80
N GLY A 165 -8.28 -5.36 -4.04
CA GLY A 165 -8.96 -6.42 -3.29
C GLY A 165 -8.41 -6.64 -1.88
N ILE A 166 -7.41 -5.89 -1.42
CA ILE A 166 -6.94 -5.95 -0.03
C ILE A 166 -7.80 -5.02 0.83
N PRO A 167 -8.43 -5.52 1.91
CA PRO A 167 -9.26 -4.68 2.77
C PRO A 167 -8.48 -3.51 3.34
N GLY A 168 -9.05 -2.31 3.33
CA GLY A 168 -8.47 -1.10 3.90
C GLY A 168 -7.23 -0.57 3.19
N VAL A 169 -6.84 -1.14 2.06
CA VAL A 169 -5.69 -0.72 1.26
C VAL A 169 -6.16 -0.19 -0.09
N LEU A 170 -5.70 1.00 -0.43
CA LEU A 170 -5.93 1.67 -1.71
C LEU A 170 -4.60 2.25 -2.20
N VAL A 171 -4.56 2.71 -3.44
CA VAL A 171 -3.36 3.31 -4.04
C VAL A 171 -3.70 4.69 -4.58
N GLY A 172 -2.95 5.69 -4.13
CA GLY A 172 -3.00 7.05 -4.66
C GLY A 172 -2.25 7.13 -5.99
N GLU A 173 -2.70 8.01 -6.88
CA GLU A 173 -2.07 8.24 -8.19
C GLU A 173 -1.78 6.98 -9.02
N ASN A 174 -2.58 5.95 -8.88
CA ASN A 174 -2.32 4.63 -9.47
C ASN A 174 -2.08 4.64 -11.00
N ARG A 175 -2.57 5.66 -11.70
CA ARG A 175 -2.50 5.78 -13.17
C ARG A 175 -1.57 6.89 -13.65
N ASN A 176 -0.86 7.53 -12.75
CA ASN A 176 -0.08 8.71 -13.06
C ASN A 176 1.35 8.55 -12.49
N SER A 177 2.36 8.50 -13.33
CA SER A 177 3.80 8.39 -12.96
C SER A 177 4.40 6.99 -12.76
N GLY A 178 3.65 5.93 -12.66
CA GLY A 178 4.18 4.60 -12.36
C GLY A 178 4.78 4.43 -10.95
N GLY A 179 4.71 5.44 -10.09
CA GLY A 179 5.08 5.37 -8.68
C GLY A 179 3.97 4.73 -7.84
N LEU A 180 4.33 4.17 -6.70
CA LEU A 180 3.44 3.54 -5.74
C LEU A 180 3.27 4.42 -4.51
N ASP A 181 2.05 4.90 -4.25
CA ASP A 181 1.67 5.68 -3.06
C ASP A 181 0.52 4.96 -2.34
N ILE A 182 0.83 4.28 -1.25
CA ILE A 182 -0.11 3.41 -0.54
C ILE A 182 -0.92 4.20 0.48
N ASN A 183 -2.24 3.96 0.45
CA ASN A 183 -3.19 4.41 1.46
C ASN A 183 -3.66 3.21 2.29
N ILE A 184 -3.42 3.25 3.59
CA ILE A 184 -3.96 2.27 4.54
C ILE A 184 -4.95 2.96 5.45
N ARG A 185 -6.22 2.57 5.37
CA ARG A 185 -7.30 3.10 6.21
C ARG A 185 -7.38 4.63 6.22
N GLY A 186 -7.14 5.28 5.06
CA GLY A 186 -7.15 6.73 4.92
C GLY A 186 -5.86 7.44 5.32
N MET A 187 -4.83 6.71 5.74
CA MET A 187 -3.49 7.26 6.01
C MET A 187 -2.60 7.05 4.80
N GLN A 188 -1.99 8.12 4.30
CA GLN A 188 -1.20 8.12 3.07
C GLN A 188 -0.10 9.18 3.12
N GLY A 189 0.99 8.90 2.42
CA GLY A 189 2.07 9.84 2.14
C GLY A 189 2.88 10.32 3.34
N GLN A 190 3.96 11.02 3.08
CA GLN A 190 4.84 11.65 4.07
C GLN A 190 5.34 10.70 5.17
N GLY A 191 5.50 9.41 4.84
CA GLY A 191 5.95 8.39 5.77
C GLY A 191 4.89 7.85 6.73
N ARG A 192 3.59 8.10 6.49
CA ARG A 192 2.51 7.48 7.27
C ARG A 192 2.35 6.00 6.97
N VAL A 193 2.67 5.60 5.75
CA VAL A 193 2.71 4.21 5.30
C VAL A 193 4.06 3.99 4.62
N PRO A 194 5.12 3.68 5.39
CA PRO A 194 6.42 3.35 4.80
C PRO A 194 6.32 2.15 3.86
N VAL A 195 6.91 2.29 2.67
CA VAL A 195 7.14 1.20 1.73
C VAL A 195 8.62 0.81 1.80
N LEU A 196 8.87 -0.45 2.12
CA LEU A 196 10.20 -0.99 2.32
C LEU A 196 10.47 -2.07 1.28
N VAL A 197 11.67 -2.06 0.70
CA VAL A 197 12.15 -3.14 -0.17
C VAL A 197 13.41 -3.73 0.46
N ASP A 198 13.38 -5.02 0.76
CA ASP A 198 14.41 -5.73 1.55
C ASP A 198 14.78 -4.96 2.84
N GLY A 199 13.79 -4.30 3.47
CA GLY A 199 13.93 -3.49 4.67
C GLY A 199 14.39 -2.05 4.45
N ALA A 200 14.83 -1.65 3.28
CA ALA A 200 15.24 -0.27 2.98
C ALA A 200 14.02 0.60 2.60
N ARG A 201 13.94 1.79 3.17
CA ARG A 201 12.84 2.73 2.94
C ARG A 201 12.95 3.40 1.57
N GLN A 202 11.90 3.28 0.73
CA GLN A 202 11.90 3.70 -0.67
C GLN A 202 11.33 5.09 -0.94
N GLU A 203 10.45 5.60 -0.10
CA GLU A 203 9.61 6.76 -0.40
C GLU A 203 10.37 8.03 -0.76
N THR A 204 9.94 8.70 -1.83
CA THR A 204 10.25 10.11 -2.13
C THR A 204 8.95 10.91 -2.16
N THR A 205 9.00 12.19 -1.86
CA THR A 205 7.83 13.07 -1.94
C THR A 205 7.96 13.97 -3.15
N VAL A 206 6.93 14.02 -3.98
CA VAL A 206 6.87 14.83 -5.20
C VAL A 206 5.74 15.84 -5.07
N TYR A 207 6.01 17.10 -5.42
CA TYR A 207 5.01 18.16 -5.49
C TYR A 207 4.06 17.94 -6.67
N ARG A 208 2.75 18.12 -6.46
CA ARG A 208 1.69 17.88 -7.45
C ARG A 208 0.80 19.12 -7.66
N GLY A 209 1.39 20.28 -7.60
CA GLY A 209 0.67 21.54 -7.76
C GLY A 209 -0.30 21.81 -6.62
N TYR A 210 -1.36 22.54 -6.92
CA TYR A 210 -2.35 22.92 -5.92
C TYR A 210 -3.12 21.75 -5.31
N SER A 211 -3.19 20.62 -6.01
CA SER A 211 -3.89 19.43 -5.52
C SER A 211 -3.09 18.61 -4.52
N GLY A 212 -1.81 18.87 -4.32
CA GLY A 212 -1.11 18.20 -3.26
C GLY A 212 0.30 17.70 -3.53
N VAL A 213 0.62 16.61 -2.85
CA VAL A 213 1.88 15.87 -2.97
C VAL A 213 1.57 14.38 -3.09
N ALA A 214 2.45 13.65 -3.75
CA ALA A 214 2.46 12.19 -3.77
C ALA A 214 3.73 11.68 -3.12
N SER A 215 3.63 10.62 -2.32
CA SER A 215 4.79 9.87 -1.83
C SER A 215 4.98 8.67 -2.72
N ARG A 216 6.07 8.64 -3.47
CA ARG A 216 6.30 7.63 -4.50
C ARG A 216 7.36 6.65 -4.08
N SER A 217 7.07 5.38 -4.25
CA SER A 217 8.03 4.28 -4.19
C SER A 217 8.09 3.62 -5.55
N TYR A 218 9.27 3.37 -6.05
CA TYR A 218 9.48 2.84 -7.39
C TYR A 218 9.92 1.39 -7.31
N VAL A 219 9.04 0.48 -7.72
CA VAL A 219 9.25 -0.96 -7.63
C VAL A 219 8.81 -1.65 -8.92
N ASP A 220 9.50 -2.72 -9.28
CA ASP A 220 9.15 -3.57 -10.40
C ASP A 220 8.51 -4.87 -9.90
N PRO A 221 7.23 -5.16 -10.22
CA PRO A 221 6.56 -6.36 -9.77
C PRO A 221 7.24 -7.67 -10.18
N ASP A 222 8.00 -7.67 -11.30
CA ASP A 222 8.72 -8.87 -11.76
C ASP A 222 9.87 -9.28 -10.85
N LEU A 223 10.39 -8.33 -10.04
CA LEU A 223 11.49 -8.54 -9.10
C LEU A 223 11.03 -8.72 -7.65
N ILE A 224 9.71 -8.66 -7.38
CA ILE A 224 9.15 -8.84 -6.04
C ILE A 224 8.73 -10.30 -5.84
N GLY A 225 9.21 -10.91 -4.74
CA GLY A 225 8.91 -12.28 -4.35
C GLY A 225 7.79 -12.42 -3.32
N GLY A 226 7.40 -11.32 -2.66
CA GLY A 226 6.29 -11.29 -1.71
C GLY A 226 6.11 -9.93 -1.08
N ILE A 227 4.90 -9.64 -0.62
CA ILE A 227 4.54 -8.37 0.02
C ILE A 227 3.77 -8.65 1.29
N GLU A 228 4.22 -8.10 2.39
CA GLU A 228 3.50 -8.09 3.65
C GLU A 228 2.97 -6.69 3.96
N ILE A 229 1.73 -6.61 4.41
CA ILE A 229 1.03 -5.36 4.71
C ILE A 229 0.52 -5.43 6.13
N SER A 230 1.15 -4.69 7.03
CA SER A 230 0.71 -4.49 8.40
C SER A 230 -0.10 -3.20 8.50
N LYS A 231 -1.30 -3.25 9.08
CA LYS A 231 -2.19 -2.10 9.20
C LYS A 231 -2.20 -1.53 10.63
N GLY A 232 -2.11 -0.21 10.70
CA GLY A 232 -1.95 0.50 11.96
C GLY A 232 -0.51 0.50 12.50
N PRO A 233 -0.25 1.17 13.62
CA PRO A 233 1.08 1.27 14.23
C PRO A 233 1.69 -0.07 14.60
N VAL A 234 2.98 -0.25 14.42
CA VAL A 234 3.76 -1.46 14.79
C VAL A 234 4.91 -1.11 15.71
N ALA A 235 5.28 -2.03 16.61
CA ALA A 235 6.30 -1.79 17.64
C ALA A 235 7.74 -1.96 17.14
N GLY A 236 8.04 -3.00 16.40
CA GLY A 236 9.38 -3.42 16.00
C GLY A 236 10.16 -2.45 15.09
N ALA A 237 11.31 -2.85 14.54
CA ALA A 237 12.28 -2.00 13.82
C ALA A 237 11.66 -1.14 12.72
N LEU A 238 10.74 -1.69 11.94
CA LEU A 238 10.11 -1.04 10.78
C LEU A 238 8.99 -0.05 11.13
N GLY A 239 8.60 0.05 12.41
CA GLY A 239 7.48 0.87 12.88
C GLY A 239 7.75 2.37 12.96
N THR A 240 8.95 2.83 12.64
CA THR A 240 9.31 4.25 12.74
C THR A 240 8.46 5.13 11.80
N GLY A 241 7.63 6.01 12.39
CA GLY A 241 6.73 6.90 11.64
C GLY A 241 5.47 6.24 11.05
N ALA A 242 5.32 4.92 11.16
CA ALA A 242 4.23 4.13 10.57
C ALA A 242 2.89 4.34 11.30
N THR A 243 2.21 5.44 11.03
CA THR A 243 0.90 5.76 11.63
C THR A 243 -0.25 5.04 10.96
N GLY A 244 -0.14 4.77 9.66
CA GLY A 244 -1.13 4.02 8.87
C GLY A 244 -0.85 2.53 8.80
N GLY A 245 0.40 2.15 8.89
CA GLY A 245 0.88 0.77 8.72
C GLY A 245 2.19 0.72 7.96
N VAL A 246 2.63 -0.48 7.58
CA VAL A 246 3.86 -0.73 6.84
C VAL A 246 3.58 -1.66 5.66
N VAL A 247 4.20 -1.38 4.51
CA VAL A 247 4.24 -2.28 3.37
C VAL A 247 5.67 -2.75 3.17
N ALA A 248 5.93 -4.01 3.44
CA ALA A 248 7.25 -4.60 3.32
C ALA A 248 7.29 -5.56 2.13
N MET A 249 8.18 -5.30 1.20
CA MET A 249 8.38 -6.07 -0.01
C MET A 249 9.71 -6.79 0.06
N ARG A 250 9.69 -8.06 -0.24
CA ARG A 250 10.88 -8.88 -0.42
C ARG A 250 11.16 -9.03 -1.93
N THR A 251 12.38 -8.77 -2.35
CA THR A 251 12.79 -9.12 -3.72
C THR A 251 12.92 -10.63 -3.89
N ILE A 252 12.93 -11.10 -5.13
CA ILE A 252 13.08 -12.53 -5.42
C ILE A 252 14.39 -13.08 -4.84
N ASN A 253 14.34 -14.33 -4.36
CA ASN A 253 15.45 -15.11 -3.81
C ASN A 253 15.72 -16.34 -4.68
N ALA A 254 16.78 -17.09 -4.38
CA ALA A 254 17.11 -18.33 -5.08
C ALA A 254 15.95 -19.34 -5.07
N LYS A 255 15.22 -19.48 -3.96
CA LYS A 255 14.03 -20.36 -3.83
C LYS A 255 12.86 -19.98 -4.77
N ASP A 256 12.76 -18.72 -5.17
CA ASP A 256 11.70 -18.26 -6.09
C ASP A 256 12.02 -18.67 -7.54
N ILE A 257 13.26 -19.02 -7.85
CA ILE A 257 13.76 -19.35 -9.18
C ILE A 257 14.08 -20.84 -9.28
N ILE A 258 14.86 -21.39 -8.34
CA ILE A 258 15.21 -22.81 -8.29
C ILE A 258 14.05 -23.58 -7.67
N LYS A 259 13.33 -24.35 -8.48
CA LYS A 259 12.07 -25.00 -8.08
C LYS A 259 12.28 -26.34 -7.35
N LYS A 260 13.37 -27.04 -7.61
CA LYS A 260 13.67 -28.33 -7.00
C LYS A 260 14.77 -28.21 -5.95
N GLU A 261 14.64 -28.93 -4.88
CA GLU A 261 15.61 -28.88 -3.77
C GLU A 261 16.99 -29.43 -4.15
N ASP A 262 17.03 -30.41 -5.03
CA ASP A 262 18.25 -31.08 -5.54
C ASP A 262 18.98 -30.28 -6.65
N GLU A 263 18.34 -29.18 -7.16
CA GLU A 263 18.97 -28.34 -8.17
C GLU A 263 19.76 -27.19 -7.51
N ASN A 264 20.95 -26.95 -8.07
CA ASN A 264 21.84 -25.88 -7.58
C ASN A 264 21.76 -24.60 -8.40
N TRP A 265 21.04 -24.60 -9.50
CA TRP A 265 20.85 -23.42 -10.35
C TRP A 265 19.45 -23.43 -10.98
N GLY A 266 19.01 -22.26 -11.40
CA GLY A 266 17.79 -22.12 -12.16
C GLY A 266 17.78 -20.80 -12.94
N ILE A 267 17.05 -20.79 -14.04
CA ILE A 267 16.82 -19.59 -14.84
C ILE A 267 15.31 -19.47 -15.08
N ARG A 268 14.77 -18.30 -14.83
CA ARG A 268 13.38 -17.96 -15.12
C ARG A 268 13.34 -16.83 -16.16
N VAL A 269 12.68 -17.08 -17.27
CA VAL A 269 12.42 -16.10 -18.33
C VAL A 269 10.94 -15.84 -18.37
N ARG A 270 10.55 -14.57 -18.32
CA ARG A 270 9.14 -14.14 -18.44
C ARG A 270 9.00 -13.14 -19.57
N GLY A 271 7.92 -13.27 -20.31
CA GLY A 271 7.51 -12.30 -21.30
C GLY A 271 6.00 -12.13 -21.27
N SER A 272 5.52 -10.91 -21.38
CA SER A 272 4.09 -10.63 -21.50
C SER A 272 3.84 -9.47 -22.44
N THR A 273 2.68 -9.46 -23.05
CA THR A 273 2.22 -8.36 -23.90
C THR A 273 0.76 -8.03 -23.62
N SER A 274 0.37 -6.77 -23.81
CA SER A 274 -1.01 -6.32 -23.59
C SER A 274 -1.48 -5.32 -24.64
N GLY A 275 -2.78 -5.36 -24.93
CA GLY A 275 -3.48 -4.45 -25.83
C GLY A 275 -3.98 -3.17 -25.12
N ASN A 276 -4.95 -2.50 -25.75
CA ASN A 276 -5.59 -1.26 -25.26
C ASN A 276 -4.61 -0.08 -25.06
N SER A 277 -3.52 -0.05 -25.78
CA SER A 277 -2.54 1.02 -25.68
C SER A 277 -1.83 1.25 -27.02
N SER A 278 -1.28 2.43 -27.19
CA SER A 278 -0.52 2.84 -28.38
C SER A 278 0.71 3.66 -27.98
N ALA A 279 1.53 4.06 -28.94
CA ALA A 279 2.59 5.02 -28.72
C ALA A 279 2.03 6.31 -28.10
N ALA A 280 2.80 6.93 -27.23
CA ALA A 280 2.47 8.28 -26.75
C ALA A 280 2.47 9.23 -27.97
N PRO A 281 1.46 10.10 -28.10
CA PRO A 281 1.47 11.11 -29.13
C PRO A 281 2.60 12.13 -28.88
N ALA A 282 2.88 12.96 -29.87
CA ALA A 282 3.87 14.02 -29.73
C ALA A 282 3.49 14.99 -28.59
N ALA A 283 4.50 15.52 -27.90
CA ALA A 283 4.29 16.58 -26.93
C ALA A 283 3.57 17.77 -27.60
N GLY A 284 2.64 18.40 -26.89
CA GLY A 284 1.75 19.43 -27.42
C GLY A 284 0.42 18.88 -28.00
N THR A 285 0.28 17.56 -28.20
CA THR A 285 -1.00 16.99 -28.63
C THR A 285 -2.05 17.22 -27.56
N ALA A 286 -3.17 17.87 -27.96
CA ALA A 286 -4.28 18.17 -27.06
C ALA A 286 -5.30 17.04 -27.01
N GLY A 287 -6.00 16.93 -25.88
CA GLY A 287 -7.13 16.00 -25.66
C GLY A 287 -8.05 16.48 -24.56
N GLY A 288 -9.03 15.67 -24.25
CA GLY A 288 -10.03 15.97 -23.26
C GLY A 288 -11.00 17.07 -23.66
N MET A 289 -11.94 17.31 -22.75
CA MET A 289 -12.89 18.43 -22.84
C MET A 289 -12.19 19.73 -22.41
N PHE A 290 -12.60 20.87 -23.02
CA PHE A 290 -12.21 22.18 -22.53
C PHE A 290 -12.54 22.36 -21.03
N ASN A 291 -11.82 23.23 -20.37
CA ASN A 291 -12.11 23.56 -18.99
C ASN A 291 -13.51 24.19 -18.89
N ALA A 292 -14.20 23.92 -17.80
CA ALA A 292 -15.48 24.55 -17.51
C ALA A 292 -15.29 26.08 -17.36
N GLY A 293 -16.22 26.84 -17.95
CA GLY A 293 -16.10 28.29 -17.91
C GLY A 293 -17.26 29.02 -18.61
N THR A 294 -17.26 30.35 -18.54
CA THR A 294 -18.21 31.17 -19.27
C THR A 294 -17.50 31.86 -20.43
N TYR A 295 -17.99 31.64 -21.63
CA TYR A 295 -17.46 32.16 -22.87
C TYR A 295 -18.41 33.22 -23.45
N ARG A 296 -17.87 34.25 -24.07
CA ARG A 296 -18.65 35.20 -24.86
C ARG A 296 -18.81 34.65 -26.25
N VAL A 297 -20.02 34.63 -26.77
CA VAL A 297 -20.36 34.08 -28.10
C VAL A 297 -21.29 35.02 -28.83
N ASN A 298 -21.45 34.82 -30.14
CA ASN A 298 -22.40 35.58 -30.99
C ASN A 298 -22.27 37.11 -30.86
N CYS A 299 -21.06 37.63 -30.91
CA CYS A 299 -20.82 39.06 -30.80
C CYS A 299 -21.07 39.80 -32.13
N ASP A 300 -22.02 40.76 -32.14
CA ASP A 300 -22.31 41.56 -33.32
C ASP A 300 -22.43 43.09 -32.92
N PRO A 301 -21.64 44.02 -33.48
CA PRO A 301 -20.55 43.73 -34.43
C PRO A 301 -19.28 43.20 -33.76
N ALA A 302 -18.58 42.27 -34.40
CA ALA A 302 -17.37 41.62 -33.85
C ALA A 302 -16.28 42.59 -33.37
N ALA A 303 -16.25 43.79 -33.93
CA ALA A 303 -15.31 44.86 -33.57
C ALA A 303 -15.47 45.35 -32.10
N LEU A 304 -16.66 45.27 -31.50
CA LEU A 304 -16.93 45.68 -30.12
C LEU A 304 -16.45 44.67 -29.08
N CYS A 305 -16.14 43.46 -29.49
CA CYS A 305 -15.69 42.38 -28.62
C CYS A 305 -14.18 42.14 -28.69
N GLY A 306 -13.43 42.96 -29.39
CA GLY A 306 -11.94 42.87 -29.42
C GLY A 306 -11.38 41.65 -30.15
N GLY A 307 -12.14 41.07 -31.12
CA GLY A 307 -11.77 39.89 -31.90
C GLY A 307 -12.28 38.58 -31.28
N GLN A 308 -12.44 37.57 -32.06
CA GLN A 308 -12.92 36.21 -31.82
C GLN A 308 -13.57 35.85 -30.49
N TYR A 309 -14.89 35.87 -30.42
CA TYR A 309 -15.68 35.25 -29.37
C TYR A 309 -16.61 34.17 -29.99
N SER A 310 -16.01 33.10 -30.50
CA SER A 310 -16.75 31.92 -30.91
C SER A 310 -16.48 30.82 -29.92
N MET A 311 -17.49 29.97 -29.70
CA MET A 311 -17.23 28.70 -29.04
C MET A 311 -16.05 28.01 -29.74
N PRO A 312 -15.10 27.41 -28.99
CA PRO A 312 -14.02 26.65 -29.59
C PRO A 312 -14.60 25.60 -30.51
N ASP A 313 -14.14 25.49 -31.76
CA ASP A 313 -14.66 24.59 -32.79
C ASP A 313 -14.58 23.12 -32.43
N THR A 314 -13.73 22.75 -31.47
CA THR A 314 -13.50 21.37 -31.09
C THR A 314 -13.48 21.19 -29.58
N TYR A 315 -14.57 20.58 -29.06
CA TYR A 315 -14.56 20.02 -27.68
C TYR A 315 -13.88 18.65 -27.60
N ARG A 316 -13.45 18.12 -28.75
CA ARG A 316 -12.96 16.74 -28.82
C ARG A 316 -11.91 16.64 -29.93
N ASN A 317 -10.79 16.02 -29.60
CA ASN A 317 -9.78 15.65 -30.58
C ASN A 317 -10.02 14.20 -31.06
N ASP A 318 -10.51 14.04 -32.28
CA ASP A 318 -10.88 12.73 -32.81
C ASP A 318 -9.69 11.76 -32.99
N GLU A 319 -8.47 12.27 -33.18
CA GLU A 319 -7.25 11.44 -33.24
C GLU A 319 -7.00 10.66 -31.93
N ASN A 320 -7.54 11.12 -30.80
CA ASN A 320 -7.44 10.43 -29.53
C ASN A 320 -8.43 9.26 -29.36
N PHE A 321 -9.26 8.96 -30.39
CA PHE A 321 -10.26 7.89 -30.34
C PHE A 321 -9.91 6.68 -31.20
N ASP A 322 -8.76 6.71 -31.89
CA ASP A 322 -8.25 5.59 -32.67
C ASP A 322 -7.69 4.49 -31.75
N ARG A 323 -8.62 3.77 -31.09
CA ARG A 323 -8.32 2.72 -30.13
C ARG A 323 -7.99 1.41 -30.85
N PRO A 324 -6.80 0.81 -30.61
CA PRO A 324 -6.43 -0.48 -31.19
C PRO A 324 -7.37 -1.59 -30.75
N GLY A 325 -7.39 -2.68 -31.51
CA GLY A 325 -8.15 -3.88 -31.16
C GLY A 325 -7.73 -4.44 -29.79
N THR A 326 -8.65 -5.12 -29.10
CA THR A 326 -8.37 -5.65 -27.75
C THR A 326 -7.17 -6.60 -27.71
N LEU A 327 -6.92 -7.30 -28.82
CA LEU A 327 -5.80 -8.25 -28.96
C LEU A 327 -4.59 -7.67 -29.70
N ASP A 328 -4.60 -6.38 -30.06
CA ASP A 328 -3.47 -5.71 -30.70
C ASP A 328 -2.45 -5.32 -29.62
N PRO A 329 -1.30 -6.02 -29.52
CA PRO A 329 -0.36 -5.80 -28.46
C PRO A 329 0.55 -4.61 -28.78
N TYR A 330 0.66 -3.65 -27.85
CA TYR A 330 1.65 -2.58 -27.90
C TYR A 330 2.54 -2.56 -26.65
N SER A 331 1.93 -2.71 -25.49
CA SER A 331 2.64 -2.76 -24.23
C SER A 331 3.24 -4.14 -23.99
N TYR A 332 4.43 -4.18 -23.37
CA TYR A 332 5.11 -5.43 -23.02
C TYR A 332 5.86 -5.35 -21.71
N ALA A 333 6.10 -6.51 -21.12
CA ALA A 333 7.06 -6.66 -20.01
C ALA A 333 7.87 -7.93 -20.26
N SER A 334 9.16 -7.87 -19.95
CA SER A 334 10.06 -9.01 -20.03
C SER A 334 11.01 -8.99 -18.86
N SER A 335 11.32 -10.19 -18.32
CA SER A 335 12.32 -10.33 -17.27
C SER A 335 13.08 -11.64 -17.42
N VAL A 336 14.35 -11.60 -17.00
CA VAL A 336 15.22 -12.77 -16.89
C VAL A 336 15.81 -12.75 -15.49
N ALA A 337 15.66 -13.86 -14.77
CA ALA A 337 16.23 -14.05 -13.45
C ALA A 337 16.98 -15.37 -13.39
N GLY A 338 18.22 -15.33 -12.94
CA GLY A 338 19.06 -16.51 -12.70
C GLY A 338 19.40 -16.62 -11.22
N ALA A 339 19.46 -17.84 -10.73
CA ALA A 339 19.92 -18.15 -9.39
C ALA A 339 20.89 -19.31 -9.39
N TRP A 340 21.82 -19.26 -8.45
CA TRP A 340 22.74 -20.35 -8.17
C TRP A 340 22.94 -20.47 -6.67
N ARG A 341 23.00 -21.70 -6.16
CA ARG A 341 23.21 -21.97 -4.74
C ARG A 341 24.12 -23.19 -4.52
N ASN A 342 24.82 -23.16 -3.41
CA ASN A 342 25.45 -24.32 -2.80
C ASN A 342 25.23 -24.25 -1.27
N GLU A 343 25.91 -25.10 -0.51
CA GLU A 343 25.75 -25.13 0.96
C GLU A 343 26.08 -23.82 1.65
N LYS A 344 26.97 -22.99 1.08
CA LYS A 344 27.47 -21.75 1.71
C LYS A 344 27.05 -20.47 1.02
N LEU A 345 26.78 -20.51 -0.29
CA LEU A 345 26.58 -19.31 -1.08
C LEU A 345 25.34 -19.43 -1.95
N GLU A 346 24.48 -18.43 -1.89
CA GLU A 346 23.35 -18.23 -2.80
C GLU A 346 23.55 -16.93 -3.58
N LEU A 347 23.36 -16.97 -4.89
CA LEU A 347 23.44 -15.80 -5.78
C LEU A 347 22.16 -15.69 -6.60
N VAL A 348 21.68 -14.47 -6.77
CA VAL A 348 20.54 -14.13 -7.64
C VAL A 348 20.91 -12.91 -8.46
N ALA A 349 20.66 -12.98 -9.76
CA ALA A 349 20.75 -11.84 -10.67
C ALA A 349 19.50 -11.78 -11.54
N ALA A 350 18.92 -10.60 -11.67
CA ALA A 350 17.73 -10.42 -12.50
C ALA A 350 17.75 -9.07 -13.19
N VAL A 351 17.14 -9.06 -14.38
CA VAL A 351 16.88 -7.85 -15.16
C VAL A 351 15.43 -7.88 -15.64
N SER A 352 14.82 -6.70 -15.68
CA SER A 352 13.45 -6.53 -16.17
C SER A 352 13.36 -5.28 -17.05
N LYS A 353 12.59 -5.35 -18.11
CA LYS A 353 12.21 -4.23 -18.95
C LYS A 353 10.70 -4.25 -19.16
N ARG A 354 10.06 -3.08 -18.97
CA ARG A 354 8.63 -2.91 -19.15
C ARG A 354 8.38 -1.65 -19.98
N ARG A 355 7.41 -1.76 -20.89
CA ARG A 355 6.87 -0.63 -21.65
C ARG A 355 5.36 -0.66 -21.58
N GLN A 356 4.78 0.36 -20.98
CA GLN A 356 3.36 0.64 -21.01
C GLN A 356 3.14 1.83 -21.96
N GLY A 357 2.40 1.61 -23.04
CA GLY A 357 1.97 2.68 -23.92
C GLY A 357 0.86 3.54 -23.30
N THR A 358 0.52 4.62 -23.96
CA THR A 358 -0.64 5.44 -23.61
C THR A 358 -1.91 4.63 -23.83
N TYR A 359 -2.68 4.41 -22.77
CA TYR A 359 -3.86 3.56 -22.81
C TYR A 359 -5.13 4.35 -23.16
N PHE A 360 -6.21 3.62 -23.49
CA PHE A 360 -7.53 4.17 -23.77
C PHE A 360 -8.48 3.88 -22.62
N ALA A 361 -9.29 4.89 -22.24
CA ALA A 361 -10.33 4.77 -21.22
C ALA A 361 -11.45 3.81 -21.63
N GLY A 362 -12.24 3.36 -20.66
CA GLY A 362 -13.42 2.52 -20.94
C GLY A 362 -14.49 3.25 -21.76
N LYS A 363 -15.30 2.50 -22.52
CA LYS A 363 -16.36 3.05 -23.37
C LYS A 363 -17.69 3.21 -22.64
N HIS A 364 -17.90 2.50 -21.52
CA HIS A 364 -19.19 2.44 -20.82
C HIS A 364 -19.15 3.14 -19.48
N GLY A 365 -19.72 4.33 -19.37
CA GLY A 365 -19.77 5.10 -18.14
C GLY A 365 -19.95 6.58 -18.40
N LYS A 366 -19.62 7.41 -17.39
CA LYS A 366 -19.70 8.86 -17.45
C LYS A 366 -18.31 9.46 -17.58
N GLY A 367 -17.79 9.58 -18.79
CA GLY A 367 -16.64 10.38 -19.13
C GLY A 367 -16.98 11.87 -19.16
N ALA A 368 -16.14 12.67 -19.81
CA ALA A 368 -16.48 14.07 -20.06
C ALA A 368 -17.82 14.21 -20.80
N GLU A 369 -18.63 15.15 -20.35
CA GLU A 369 -19.95 15.45 -20.92
C GLU A 369 -20.16 16.97 -20.91
N PRO A 370 -19.81 17.67 -22.01
CA PRO A 370 -20.02 19.14 -22.08
C PRO A 370 -21.50 19.48 -22.02
N VAL A 371 -21.88 20.30 -21.05
CA VAL A 371 -23.21 20.86 -20.94
C VAL A 371 -23.09 22.37 -21.18
N ILE A 372 -23.73 22.83 -22.22
CA ILE A 372 -23.68 24.23 -22.67
C ILE A 372 -25.00 24.90 -22.32
N THR A 373 -24.94 25.99 -21.58
CA THR A 373 -26.10 26.85 -21.30
C THR A 373 -25.86 28.21 -21.94
N LEU A 374 -26.69 28.57 -22.87
CA LEU A 374 -26.69 29.89 -23.49
C LEU A 374 -27.54 30.85 -22.64
N THR A 375 -27.03 32.04 -22.41
CA THR A 375 -27.76 33.09 -21.69
C THR A 375 -27.73 34.33 -22.55
N ASP A 376 -28.93 34.82 -22.91
CA ASP A 376 -29.08 36.10 -23.63
C ASP A 376 -28.59 37.27 -22.75
N PRO A 377 -27.84 38.20 -23.29
CA PRO A 377 -27.33 39.34 -22.55
C PRO A 377 -28.43 40.33 -22.25
N PRO A 378 -28.30 41.15 -21.21
CA PRO A 378 -29.13 42.35 -21.05
C PRO A 378 -28.94 43.30 -22.25
N PRO A 379 -29.92 44.14 -22.58
CA PRO A 379 -29.93 44.97 -23.81
C PRO A 379 -28.70 45.87 -24.02
N SER A 380 -27.86 46.04 -23.03
CA SER A 380 -26.64 46.83 -23.07
C SER A 380 -25.37 46.05 -23.46
N ILE A 381 -25.48 44.73 -23.67
CA ILE A 381 -24.34 43.85 -23.99
C ILE A 381 -24.57 43.21 -25.36
N TYR A 382 -23.60 43.34 -26.27
CA TYR A 382 -23.67 42.95 -27.70
C TYR A 382 -23.16 41.49 -27.95
N TYR A 383 -23.20 40.64 -26.91
CA TYR A 383 -22.78 39.23 -27.06
C TYR A 383 -23.57 38.35 -26.10
N ASP A 384 -23.86 37.13 -26.53
CA ASP A 384 -24.40 36.10 -25.67
C ASP A 384 -23.28 35.49 -24.79
N THR A 385 -23.65 34.90 -23.71
CA THR A 385 -22.72 34.11 -22.90
C THR A 385 -23.07 32.62 -23.01
N ALA A 386 -22.04 31.79 -23.26
CA ALA A 386 -22.14 30.35 -23.19
C ALA A 386 -21.40 29.86 -21.94
N THR A 387 -22.14 29.32 -21.01
CA THR A 387 -21.54 28.65 -19.85
C THR A 387 -21.40 27.16 -20.17
N VAL A 388 -20.14 26.70 -20.14
CA VAL A 388 -19.79 25.28 -20.36
C VAL A 388 -19.51 24.67 -19.01
N THR A 389 -20.19 23.58 -18.68
CA THR A 389 -19.97 22.79 -17.50
C THR A 389 -19.72 21.33 -17.89
N ASN A 390 -19.09 20.55 -17.02
CA ASN A 390 -18.89 19.14 -17.22
C ASN A 390 -19.93 18.34 -16.43
N GLY A 391 -20.86 17.67 -17.12
CA GLY A 391 -21.81 16.73 -16.54
C GLY A 391 -21.20 15.36 -16.18
N GLY A 392 -19.97 15.11 -16.63
CA GLY A 392 -19.24 13.85 -16.42
C GLY A 392 -18.36 13.83 -15.18
N THR A 393 -17.55 12.77 -15.04
CA THR A 393 -16.69 12.52 -13.88
C THR A 393 -15.34 13.20 -14.02
N THR A 394 -14.77 13.21 -15.22
CA THR A 394 -13.46 13.79 -15.52
C THR A 394 -13.51 14.59 -16.83
N ARG A 395 -12.40 15.22 -17.21
CA ARG A 395 -12.27 15.94 -18.47
C ARG A 395 -11.96 15.03 -19.68
N PHE A 396 -11.68 13.73 -19.48
CA PHE A 396 -11.49 12.76 -20.54
C PHE A 396 -12.82 12.15 -20.97
N TYR A 397 -13.01 11.99 -22.27
CA TYR A 397 -14.18 11.32 -22.82
C TYR A 397 -14.12 9.80 -22.66
N THR A 398 -15.26 9.15 -22.80
CA THR A 398 -15.33 7.68 -22.85
C THR A 398 -14.63 7.16 -24.12
N GLY A 399 -13.77 6.16 -23.95
CA GLY A 399 -12.99 5.57 -25.04
C GLY A 399 -11.83 6.42 -25.56
N GLU A 400 -11.59 7.59 -25.00
CA GLU A 400 -10.49 8.47 -25.36
C GLU A 400 -9.14 7.92 -24.87
N ARG A 401 -8.07 8.22 -25.63
CA ARG A 401 -6.68 8.01 -25.23
C ARG A 401 -6.37 8.90 -24.04
N VAL A 402 -5.85 8.32 -22.98
CA VAL A 402 -5.49 9.03 -21.75
C VAL A 402 -4.07 9.53 -21.87
N LEU A 403 -3.92 10.81 -22.22
CA LEU A 403 -2.61 11.46 -22.38
C LEU A 403 -1.79 11.35 -21.10
N ASN A 404 -0.45 11.29 -21.25
CA ASN A 404 0.51 11.16 -20.14
C ASN A 404 0.36 9.88 -19.29
N SER A 405 -0.19 8.81 -19.85
CA SER A 405 -0.32 7.52 -19.17
C SER A 405 0.73 6.48 -19.58
N ASN A 406 1.70 6.86 -20.37
CA ASN A 406 2.81 6.01 -20.79
C ASN A 406 3.89 5.89 -19.71
N ASN A 407 4.56 4.73 -19.68
CA ASN A 407 5.66 4.45 -18.77
C ASN A 407 6.62 3.43 -19.40
N GLU A 408 7.90 3.72 -19.43
CA GLU A 408 8.94 2.75 -19.79
C GLU A 408 9.91 2.62 -18.61
N SER A 409 10.18 1.39 -18.16
CA SER A 409 11.06 1.16 -17.03
C SER A 409 12.00 -0.01 -17.27
N ASN A 410 13.16 0.05 -16.64
CA ASN A 410 14.11 -1.05 -16.54
C ASN A 410 14.61 -1.21 -15.11
N SER A 411 14.81 -2.46 -14.70
CA SER A 411 15.21 -2.80 -13.34
C SER A 411 16.29 -3.86 -13.33
N GLN A 412 17.17 -3.79 -12.34
CA GLN A 412 18.29 -4.70 -12.16
C GLN A 412 18.36 -5.09 -10.68
N LEU A 413 18.49 -6.38 -10.41
CA LEU A 413 18.65 -6.94 -9.07
C LEU A 413 19.89 -7.81 -9.02
N LEU A 414 20.71 -7.58 -8.01
CA LEU A 414 21.82 -8.48 -7.64
C LEU A 414 21.69 -8.79 -6.16
N LYS A 415 21.70 -10.05 -5.79
CA LYS A 415 21.61 -10.49 -4.41
C LYS A 415 22.58 -11.65 -4.16
N GLY A 416 23.25 -11.62 -3.03
CA GLY A 416 24.15 -12.67 -2.60
C GLY A 416 24.00 -12.93 -1.12
N LYS A 417 23.82 -14.19 -0.73
CA LYS A 417 23.77 -14.64 0.66
C LYS A 417 24.91 -15.63 0.92
N LEU A 418 25.75 -15.32 1.91
CA LEU A 418 26.87 -16.13 2.33
C LEU A 418 26.63 -16.65 3.75
N LYS A 419 26.57 -17.97 3.92
CA LYS A 419 26.60 -18.63 5.22
C LYS A 419 28.04 -18.69 5.72
N LEU A 420 28.33 -17.94 6.78
CA LEU A 420 29.64 -17.96 7.44
C LEU A 420 29.79 -19.20 8.31
N SER A 421 28.70 -19.63 8.92
CA SER A 421 28.55 -20.86 9.71
C SER A 421 27.08 -21.28 9.70
N ASP A 422 26.74 -22.39 10.36
CA ASP A 422 25.34 -22.80 10.54
C ASP A 422 24.52 -21.78 11.35
N ALA A 423 25.20 -20.96 12.15
CA ALA A 423 24.60 -19.95 13.01
C ALA A 423 24.69 -18.53 12.45
N GLN A 424 25.38 -18.30 11.33
CA GLN A 424 25.63 -16.94 10.83
C GLN A 424 25.54 -16.84 9.32
N ASP A 425 24.86 -15.82 8.85
CA ASP A 425 24.84 -15.46 7.43
C ASP A 425 24.96 -13.95 7.21
N ILE A 426 25.41 -13.61 6.01
CA ILE A 426 25.46 -12.23 5.50
C ILE A 426 24.73 -12.22 4.16
N GLU A 427 23.82 -11.26 3.97
CA GLU A 427 23.15 -11.02 2.71
C GLU A 427 23.43 -9.60 2.22
N LEU A 428 23.81 -9.48 0.94
CA LEU A 428 23.95 -8.24 0.19
C LEU A 428 22.89 -8.22 -0.90
N SER A 429 22.12 -7.12 -0.99
CA SER A 429 21.15 -6.88 -2.07
C SER A 429 21.39 -5.51 -2.69
N TYR A 430 21.31 -5.44 -4.01
CA TYR A 430 21.34 -4.20 -4.78
C TYR A 430 20.22 -4.21 -5.82
N LEU A 431 19.36 -3.22 -5.77
CA LEU A 431 18.26 -3.00 -6.71
C LEU A 431 18.41 -1.62 -7.36
N ARG A 432 18.36 -1.58 -8.69
CA ARG A 432 18.25 -0.33 -9.46
C ARG A 432 16.96 -0.37 -10.28
N TYR A 433 16.21 0.71 -10.20
CA TYR A 433 15.03 1.00 -11.01
C TYR A 433 15.26 2.29 -11.77
N HIS A 434 14.96 2.32 -13.08
CA HIS A 434 14.95 3.52 -13.88
C HIS A 434 13.67 3.57 -14.70
N SER A 435 13.04 4.74 -14.78
CA SER A 435 11.81 4.90 -15.54
C SER A 435 11.70 6.30 -16.16
N GLU A 436 11.17 6.32 -17.40
CA GLU A 436 10.66 7.49 -18.09
C GLU A 436 9.15 7.36 -18.17
N TYR A 437 8.42 8.39 -17.75
CA TYR A 437 6.97 8.30 -17.63
C TYR A 437 6.28 9.63 -17.96
N GLY A 438 5.10 9.51 -18.58
CA GLY A 438 4.17 10.61 -18.70
C GLY A 438 3.51 10.87 -17.34
N GLU A 439 3.29 12.13 -17.02
CA GLU A 439 2.49 12.50 -15.88
C GLU A 439 1.68 13.76 -16.12
N LEU A 440 0.49 13.75 -15.55
CA LEU A 440 -0.44 14.88 -15.61
C LEU A 440 -0.42 15.58 -14.26
N MET A 441 0.02 16.84 -14.24
CA MET A 441 -0.04 17.64 -13.03
C MET A 441 -1.48 18.08 -12.76
N PRO A 442 -2.07 17.78 -11.62
CA PRO A 442 -3.46 18.12 -11.33
C PRO A 442 -3.80 19.60 -11.46
N SER A 443 -2.85 20.51 -11.16
CA SER A 443 -3.06 21.96 -11.33
C SER A 443 -3.26 22.36 -12.80
N GLN A 444 -2.65 21.67 -13.75
CA GLN A 444 -2.85 21.93 -15.19
C GLN A 444 -4.27 21.60 -15.61
N LEU A 445 -4.88 20.55 -15.01
CA LEU A 445 -6.30 20.26 -15.24
C LEU A 445 -7.23 21.36 -14.76
N MET A 446 -6.79 22.18 -13.79
CA MET A 446 -7.59 23.31 -13.26
C MET A 446 -7.44 24.56 -14.10
N TRP A 447 -6.25 24.82 -14.60
CA TRP A 447 -5.91 26.13 -15.16
C TRP A 447 -5.81 26.13 -16.70
N PHE A 448 -5.46 24.95 -17.30
CA PHE A 448 -5.33 24.86 -18.75
C PHE A 448 -6.68 24.58 -19.40
N ASN A 449 -6.93 25.20 -20.52
CA ASN A 449 -8.14 24.98 -21.29
C ASN A 449 -8.23 23.56 -21.84
N LYS A 450 -7.10 23.00 -22.33
CA LYS A 450 -7.00 21.65 -22.86
C LYS A 450 -6.08 20.81 -21.99
N ILE A 451 -6.14 19.50 -22.15
CA ILE A 451 -5.17 18.57 -21.61
C ILE A 451 -4.14 18.28 -22.69
N TYR A 452 -2.86 18.47 -22.40
CA TYR A 452 -1.80 18.24 -23.38
C TYR A 452 -0.95 17.04 -23.00
N GLN A 453 -0.48 16.29 -24.02
CA GLN A 453 0.63 15.39 -23.86
C GLN A 453 1.88 16.20 -23.54
N THR A 454 2.53 15.87 -22.46
CA THR A 454 3.77 16.52 -22.02
C THR A 454 4.98 15.66 -22.35
N GLN A 455 6.19 16.21 -22.21
CA GLN A 455 7.40 15.41 -22.20
C GLN A 455 7.45 14.52 -20.96
N ASN A 456 8.12 13.38 -21.08
CA ASN A 456 8.27 12.43 -19.98
C ASN A 456 9.13 13.01 -18.85
N SER A 457 8.70 12.76 -17.64
CA SER A 457 9.51 12.86 -16.44
C SER A 457 10.38 11.60 -16.28
N GLU A 458 11.45 11.70 -15.47
CA GLU A 458 12.43 10.64 -15.30
C GLU A 458 12.69 10.36 -13.83
N VAL A 459 13.00 9.11 -13.49
CA VAL A 459 13.45 8.72 -12.16
C VAL A 459 14.46 7.58 -12.22
N THR A 460 15.50 7.68 -11.39
CA THR A 460 16.39 6.57 -11.07
C THR A 460 16.42 6.36 -9.58
N ALA A 461 15.97 5.18 -9.13
CA ALA A 461 15.98 4.78 -7.73
C ALA A 461 16.95 3.61 -7.53
N GLN A 462 17.85 3.72 -6.57
CA GLN A 462 18.86 2.72 -6.22
C GLN A 462 18.72 2.36 -4.75
N THR A 463 18.78 1.09 -4.45
CA THR A 463 18.71 0.55 -3.09
C THR A 463 19.81 -0.46 -2.89
N ALA A 464 20.57 -0.31 -1.82
CA ALA A 464 21.54 -1.30 -1.37
C ALA A 464 21.28 -1.67 0.08
N THR A 465 21.32 -2.96 0.39
CA THR A 465 21.20 -3.47 1.75
C THR A 465 22.30 -4.48 2.07
N LEU A 466 22.82 -4.42 3.27
CA LEU A 466 23.76 -5.39 3.83
C LEU A 466 23.17 -5.85 5.16
N SER A 467 22.84 -7.12 5.28
CA SER A 467 22.29 -7.73 6.48
C SER A 467 23.22 -8.78 7.03
N HIS A 468 23.34 -8.86 8.33
CA HIS A 468 24.02 -9.92 9.06
C HIS A 468 23.05 -10.50 10.08
N HIS A 469 22.96 -11.82 10.12
CA HIS A 469 22.14 -12.57 11.07
C HIS A 469 23.03 -13.55 11.82
N TRP A 470 22.88 -13.60 13.14
CA TRP A 470 23.62 -14.49 14.02
C TRP A 470 22.71 -15.10 15.08
N GLN A 471 22.44 -16.39 14.95
CA GLN A 471 21.55 -17.15 15.80
C GLN A 471 22.18 -18.53 16.13
N PRO A 472 23.00 -18.65 17.19
CA PRO A 472 23.56 -19.91 17.61
C PRO A 472 22.46 -20.82 18.22
N ALA A 473 22.44 -22.07 17.81
CA ALA A 473 21.39 -23.02 18.18
C ALA A 473 21.33 -23.35 19.69
N ASP A 474 22.41 -23.13 20.43
CA ASP A 474 22.54 -23.39 21.86
C ASP A 474 22.24 -22.18 22.76
N GLN A 475 21.88 -21.02 22.16
CA GLN A 475 21.70 -19.76 22.89
C GLN A 475 20.37 -19.09 22.51
N SER A 476 19.29 -19.50 23.14
CA SER A 476 17.94 -18.95 22.88
C SER A 476 17.79 -17.45 23.19
N TRP A 477 18.73 -16.85 23.93
CA TRP A 477 18.75 -15.41 24.22
C TRP A 477 19.41 -14.57 23.11
N LEU A 478 20.00 -15.20 22.08
CA LEU A 478 20.75 -14.52 21.02
C LEU A 478 20.21 -14.89 19.64
N ASP A 479 19.53 -13.95 19.04
CA ASP A 479 19.16 -13.86 17.62
C ASP A 479 19.45 -12.43 17.18
N LEU A 480 20.74 -12.18 16.87
CA LEU A 480 21.23 -10.85 16.55
C LEU A 480 21.10 -10.57 15.07
N ARG A 481 20.48 -9.46 14.74
CA ARG A 481 20.30 -8.98 13.39
C ARG A 481 20.81 -7.57 13.25
N THR A 482 21.67 -7.38 12.27
CA THR A 482 22.23 -6.08 11.93
C THR A 482 21.98 -5.81 10.47
N LYS A 483 21.49 -4.63 10.16
CA LYS A 483 21.25 -4.19 8.79
C LYS A 483 21.79 -2.79 8.58
N VAL A 484 22.46 -2.61 7.45
CA VAL A 484 22.83 -1.30 6.91
C VAL A 484 22.18 -1.18 5.53
N TRP A 485 21.51 -0.07 5.28
CA TRP A 485 20.87 0.14 4.00
C TRP A 485 21.07 1.58 3.50
N MET A 486 21.00 1.72 2.19
CA MET A 486 21.07 3.02 1.52
C MET A 486 20.04 3.06 0.40
N THR A 487 19.36 4.20 0.27
CA THR A 487 18.56 4.53 -0.91
C THR A 487 19.02 5.86 -1.51
N HIS A 488 19.03 5.89 -2.82
CA HIS A 488 19.38 7.08 -3.60
C HIS A 488 18.38 7.19 -4.74
N THR A 489 17.67 8.30 -4.81
CA THR A 489 16.67 8.54 -5.85
C THR A 489 16.94 9.90 -6.46
N ASP A 490 17.19 9.91 -7.76
CA ASP A 490 17.24 11.09 -8.60
C ASP A 490 15.98 11.13 -9.45
N SER A 491 15.26 12.24 -9.42
CA SER A 491 14.05 12.45 -10.20
C SER A 491 14.13 13.79 -10.94
N LEU A 492 13.62 13.80 -12.16
CA LEU A 492 13.42 14.98 -12.97
C LEU A 492 11.93 15.07 -13.30
N ASN A 493 11.20 15.89 -12.57
CA ASN A 493 9.78 16.11 -12.80
C ASN A 493 9.63 17.30 -13.77
N ARG A 494 8.81 17.12 -14.83
CA ARG A 494 8.59 18.15 -15.83
C ARG A 494 7.24 18.81 -15.62
N ASN A 495 7.25 20.03 -15.10
CA ASN A 495 6.05 20.82 -14.83
C ASN A 495 5.97 22.00 -15.79
N TYR A 496 4.84 22.16 -16.47
CA TYR A 496 4.59 23.28 -17.37
C TYR A 496 3.97 24.44 -16.61
N ALA A 497 4.57 25.62 -16.70
CA ALA A 497 4.10 26.80 -16.00
C ALA A 497 2.89 27.46 -16.69
N SER A 498 2.76 27.31 -18.03
CA SER A 498 1.68 27.88 -18.82
C SER A 498 1.11 26.90 -19.84
N GLU A 499 -0.12 27.16 -20.29
CA GLU A 499 -0.77 26.38 -21.33
C GLU A 499 -0.02 26.49 -22.67
N ASP A 500 0.45 27.69 -23.03
CA ASP A 500 1.19 27.92 -24.28
C ASP A 500 2.47 27.06 -24.37
N GLN A 501 3.17 26.87 -23.24
CA GLN A 501 4.32 25.98 -23.17
C GLN A 501 3.93 24.50 -23.35
N ALA A 502 2.83 24.08 -22.75
CA ALA A 502 2.31 22.73 -22.90
C ALA A 502 1.83 22.46 -24.33
N GLU A 503 1.19 23.46 -24.99
CA GLU A 503 0.74 23.39 -26.38
C GLU A 503 1.92 23.33 -27.35
N ALA A 504 2.95 24.14 -27.12
CA ALA A 504 4.16 24.14 -27.94
C ALA A 504 4.96 22.82 -27.80
N GLY A 505 4.69 22.00 -26.79
CA GLY A 505 5.50 20.83 -26.50
C GLY A 505 6.97 21.18 -26.19
N ALA A 506 7.22 22.42 -25.79
CA ALA A 506 8.54 23.00 -25.73
C ALA A 506 9.40 22.45 -24.59
N GLU A 507 10.70 22.22 -24.85
CA GLU A 507 11.68 21.98 -23.81
C GLU A 507 12.01 23.23 -23.01
N SER A 508 11.99 24.40 -23.68
CA SER A 508 12.26 25.69 -23.04
C SER A 508 11.03 26.22 -22.33
N GLY A 509 11.19 26.60 -21.07
CA GLY A 509 10.11 27.12 -20.22
C GLY A 509 9.36 26.06 -19.39
N VAL A 510 9.67 24.77 -19.55
CA VAL A 510 9.38 23.74 -18.57
C VAL A 510 10.29 24.00 -17.37
N ALA A 511 9.73 24.09 -16.19
CA ALA A 511 10.51 24.08 -14.96
C ALA A 511 10.84 22.61 -14.61
N PRO A 512 11.98 22.06 -15.03
CA PRO A 512 12.39 20.76 -14.52
C PRO A 512 12.70 20.93 -13.04
N GLU A 513 12.15 20.03 -12.21
CA GLU A 513 12.45 19.99 -10.79
C GLU A 513 13.35 18.77 -10.54
N PRO A 514 14.68 18.93 -10.65
CA PRO A 514 15.61 17.86 -10.34
C PRO A 514 15.72 17.74 -8.82
N GLU A 515 15.26 16.65 -8.27
CA GLU A 515 15.36 16.35 -6.85
C GLU A 515 16.19 15.10 -6.63
N THR A 516 17.13 15.19 -5.70
CA THR A 516 17.89 14.05 -5.21
C THR A 516 17.53 13.77 -3.76
N TYR A 517 17.06 12.56 -3.49
CA TYR A 517 16.87 12.01 -2.16
C TYR A 517 17.94 10.99 -1.84
N ARG A 518 18.63 11.16 -0.72
CA ARG A 518 19.59 10.19 -0.19
C ARG A 518 19.23 9.81 1.23
N ARG A 519 19.15 8.50 1.50
CA ARG A 519 18.97 7.98 2.83
C ARG A 519 19.99 6.90 3.11
N ILE A 520 20.47 6.87 4.34
CA ILE A 520 21.24 5.78 4.90
C ILE A 520 20.64 5.41 6.25
N GLY A 521 20.50 4.14 6.51
CA GLY A 521 19.97 3.63 7.76
C GLY A 521 20.78 2.49 8.31
N VAL A 522 20.75 2.36 9.63
CA VAL A 522 21.37 1.26 10.38
C VAL A 522 20.34 0.73 11.37
N GLU A 523 20.21 -0.58 11.43
CA GLU A 523 19.36 -1.30 12.36
C GLU A 523 20.20 -2.31 13.12
N LEU A 524 19.98 -2.40 14.42
CA LEU A 524 20.55 -3.40 15.30
C LEU A 524 19.43 -3.93 16.19
N GLY A 525 19.14 -5.21 16.10
CA GLY A 525 18.11 -5.87 16.88
C GLY A 525 18.58 -7.20 17.42
N ASN A 526 18.02 -7.61 18.55
CA ASN A 526 18.19 -8.93 19.13
C ASN A 526 16.85 -9.47 19.58
N THR A 527 16.66 -10.77 19.45
CA THR A 527 15.51 -11.49 19.98
C THR A 527 16.00 -12.51 21.01
N SER A 528 15.42 -12.47 22.19
CA SER A 528 15.72 -13.39 23.29
C SER A 528 14.49 -14.22 23.62
N GLN A 529 14.64 -15.54 23.67
CA GLN A 529 13.59 -16.49 24.04
C GLN A 529 13.93 -17.14 25.37
N PHE A 530 12.95 -17.22 26.25
CA PHE A 530 13.09 -17.86 27.56
C PHE A 530 11.73 -18.35 28.07
N GLU A 531 11.74 -19.31 28.98
CA GLU A 531 10.54 -19.94 29.52
C GLU A 531 10.47 -19.72 31.04
N VAL A 532 9.53 -18.87 31.49
CA VAL A 532 9.22 -18.58 32.90
C VAL A 532 7.73 -18.29 33.01
N TRP A 533 6.97 -19.19 33.61
CA TRP A 533 5.48 -19.10 33.62
C TRP A 533 4.87 -18.92 32.25
N GLY A 534 5.32 -19.73 31.28
CA GLY A 534 4.99 -19.67 29.87
C GLY A 534 6.16 -19.23 29.02
N GLU A 535 5.93 -19.17 27.71
CA GLU A 535 6.93 -18.80 26.71
C GLU A 535 7.04 -17.28 26.59
N HIS A 536 8.27 -16.79 26.54
CA HIS A 536 8.56 -15.37 26.32
C HIS A 536 9.47 -15.19 25.12
N THR A 537 9.10 -14.26 24.25
CA THR A 537 9.96 -13.73 23.19
C THR A 537 10.11 -12.24 23.38
N LEU A 538 11.33 -11.76 23.55
CA LEU A 538 11.65 -10.35 23.73
C LEU A 538 12.53 -9.87 22.60
N SER A 539 11.97 -9.05 21.71
CA SER A 539 12.69 -8.39 20.61
C SER A 539 12.99 -6.95 21.00
N TYR A 540 14.22 -6.51 20.87
CA TYR A 540 14.65 -5.16 21.22
C TYR A 540 15.80 -4.68 20.35
N GLY A 541 15.89 -3.37 20.18
CA GLY A 541 16.93 -2.84 19.31
C GLY A 541 16.90 -1.33 19.14
N ALA A 542 17.72 -0.89 18.20
CA ALA A 542 17.88 0.51 17.83
C ALA A 542 17.89 0.69 16.32
N THR A 543 17.33 1.79 15.84
CA THR A 543 17.41 2.20 14.45
C THR A 543 17.95 3.62 14.35
N PHE A 544 18.75 3.87 13.33
CA PHE A 544 19.23 5.19 12.95
C PHE A 544 18.99 5.42 11.47
N GLN A 545 18.57 6.63 11.12
CA GLN A 545 18.40 7.04 9.73
C GLN A 545 18.92 8.48 9.55
N HIS A 546 19.66 8.70 8.47
CA HIS A 546 20.02 10.01 7.97
C HIS A 546 19.46 10.21 6.58
N GLU A 547 18.76 11.31 6.37
CA GLU A 547 18.09 11.67 5.13
C GLU A 547 18.55 13.04 4.66
N LYS A 548 18.78 13.18 3.36
CA LYS A 548 19.12 14.44 2.71
C LYS A 548 18.27 14.62 1.46
N ILE A 549 17.73 15.83 1.26
CA ILE A 549 17.14 16.30 0.02
C ILE A 549 18.01 17.42 -0.55
N SER A 550 18.18 17.43 -1.85
CA SER A 550 18.85 18.52 -2.55
C SER A 550 18.31 18.65 -3.97
N THR A 551 18.26 19.89 -4.45
CA THR A 551 17.91 20.20 -5.84
C THR A 551 19.19 20.63 -6.56
N ASP A 552 19.38 20.23 -7.82
CA ASP A 552 20.51 20.67 -8.63
C ASP A 552 20.22 22.06 -9.22
N PRO A 553 20.90 23.11 -8.77
CA PRO A 553 20.65 24.47 -9.26
C PRO A 553 21.12 24.71 -10.71
N SER A 554 21.88 23.79 -11.29
CA SER A 554 22.41 23.93 -12.66
C SER A 554 21.37 23.64 -13.73
N ILE A 555 20.28 22.98 -13.38
CA ILE A 555 19.20 22.63 -14.30
C ILE A 555 18.07 23.65 -14.10
N GLY A 556 18.21 24.84 -14.65
CA GLY A 556 17.25 25.88 -14.97
C GLY A 556 15.94 25.96 -14.17
N ALA A 557 16.02 25.90 -12.83
CA ALA A 557 14.86 26.21 -12.01
C ALA A 557 14.43 27.66 -12.27
N LEU A 558 13.17 27.89 -12.63
CA LEU A 558 12.62 29.21 -12.89
C LEU A 558 12.76 30.18 -11.71
N ASP A 559 13.04 29.65 -10.52
CA ASP A 559 13.22 30.41 -9.31
C ASP A 559 14.01 29.59 -8.26
N ASP A 560 14.98 30.21 -7.61
CA ASP A 560 15.69 29.63 -6.44
C ASP A 560 14.71 29.21 -5.30
N ALA A 561 13.49 29.75 -5.33
CA ALA A 561 12.44 29.40 -4.37
C ALA A 561 11.89 27.98 -4.54
N ALA A 562 11.94 27.39 -5.74
CA ALA A 562 11.30 26.10 -6.03
C ALA A 562 12.07 24.92 -5.45
N GLY A 563 13.39 24.94 -5.51
CA GLY A 563 14.23 23.83 -5.08
C GLY A 563 14.25 23.65 -3.56
N ARG A 564 14.39 22.40 -3.10
CA ARG A 564 14.49 22.05 -1.68
C ARG A 564 15.90 21.67 -1.30
N GLU A 565 16.33 22.07 -0.12
CA GLU A 565 17.59 21.65 0.46
C GLU A 565 17.41 21.40 1.97
N GLY A 566 17.91 20.27 2.46
CA GLY A 566 17.84 20.00 3.89
C GLY A 566 18.31 18.60 4.28
N ASN A 567 18.37 18.38 5.58
CA ASN A 567 18.70 17.08 6.13
C ASN A 567 17.91 16.77 7.40
N ARG A 568 17.70 15.45 7.63
CA ARG A 568 17.03 14.93 8.81
C ARG A 568 17.82 13.75 9.39
N ARG A 569 17.92 13.72 10.70
CA ARG A 569 18.46 12.58 11.44
C ARG A 569 17.40 12.08 12.40
N GLU A 570 17.16 10.80 12.36
CA GLU A 570 16.18 10.14 13.20
C GLU A 570 16.80 8.90 13.83
N TYR A 571 16.54 8.68 15.10
CA TYR A 571 16.89 7.45 15.79
C TYR A 571 15.74 6.99 16.66
N SER A 572 15.61 5.69 16.81
CA SER A 572 14.64 5.11 17.71
C SER A 572 15.19 3.91 18.47
N LEU A 573 14.66 3.71 19.66
CA LEU A 573 14.83 2.51 20.45
C LEU A 573 13.49 1.81 20.51
N TYR A 574 13.48 0.51 20.38
CA TYR A 574 12.25 -0.28 20.46
C TYR A 574 12.45 -1.51 21.30
N MET A 575 11.34 -1.97 21.87
CA MET A 575 11.20 -3.22 22.59
C MET A 575 9.82 -3.79 22.25
N ASP A 576 9.75 -5.07 21.98
CA ASP A 576 8.52 -5.83 21.75
C ASP A 576 8.59 -7.13 22.52
N TRP A 577 7.70 -7.31 23.47
CA TRP A 577 7.65 -8.43 24.37
C TRP A 577 6.38 -9.23 24.12
N HIS A 578 6.56 -10.45 23.70
CA HIS A 578 5.52 -11.45 23.53
C HIS A 578 5.58 -12.45 24.69
N TRP A 579 4.44 -12.68 25.32
CA TRP A 579 4.27 -13.61 26.43
C TRP A 579 3.08 -14.53 26.17
N GLN A 580 3.31 -15.83 26.22
CA GLN A 580 2.30 -16.88 26.12
C GLN A 580 2.18 -17.59 27.45
N PRO A 581 1.34 -17.09 28.39
CA PRO A 581 1.18 -17.69 29.73
C PRO A 581 0.50 -19.06 29.69
N ALA A 582 -0.30 -19.34 28.68
CA ALA A 582 -0.95 -20.60 28.41
C ALA A 582 -1.19 -20.74 26.90
N PRO A 583 -1.40 -21.96 26.36
CA PRO A 583 -1.58 -22.15 24.90
C PRO A 583 -2.74 -21.35 24.30
N GLU A 584 -3.75 -20.99 25.10
CA GLU A 584 -4.94 -20.25 24.66
C GLU A 584 -4.74 -18.73 24.68
N TRP A 585 -3.71 -18.23 25.36
CA TRP A 585 -3.53 -16.80 25.59
C TRP A 585 -2.19 -16.30 25.09
N GLN A 586 -2.23 -15.17 24.39
CA GLN A 586 -1.04 -14.43 24.00
C GLN A 586 -1.18 -12.97 24.41
N ILE A 587 -0.15 -12.40 24.98
CA ILE A 587 -0.09 -11.01 25.43
C ILE A 587 1.16 -10.37 24.82
N ASN A 588 0.99 -9.23 24.16
CA ASN A 588 2.10 -8.49 23.58
C ASN A 588 2.17 -7.09 24.16
N TYR A 589 3.37 -6.63 24.43
CA TYR A 589 3.65 -5.29 24.88
C TYR A 589 4.88 -4.74 24.18
N GLY A 590 4.68 -3.71 23.33
CA GLY A 590 5.73 -2.99 22.64
C GLY A 590 5.89 -1.57 23.16
N LEU A 591 7.10 -1.07 23.13
CA LEU A 591 7.44 0.31 23.47
C LEU A 591 8.46 0.86 22.49
N ARG A 592 8.24 2.08 22.00
CA ARG A 592 9.15 2.74 21.09
C ARG A 592 9.42 4.18 21.55
N TYR A 593 10.68 4.51 21.66
CA TYR A 593 11.16 5.89 21.76
C TYR A 593 11.69 6.36 20.41
N GLN A 594 11.34 7.57 20.00
CA GLN A 594 11.81 8.20 18.76
C GLN A 594 12.34 9.61 19.04
N ASN A 595 13.38 10.01 18.30
CA ASN A 595 13.88 11.38 18.29
C ASN A 595 14.29 11.75 16.86
N SER A 596 13.84 12.91 16.41
CA SER A 596 14.15 13.45 15.08
C SER A 596 14.67 14.87 15.18
N ARG A 597 15.65 15.18 14.34
CA ARG A 597 16.17 16.54 14.15
C ARG A 597 16.22 16.83 12.66
N THR A 598 15.58 17.92 12.26
CA THR A 598 15.57 18.38 10.86
C THR A 598 16.15 19.79 10.79
N ARG A 599 16.87 20.06 9.70
CA ARG A 599 17.39 21.37 9.35
C ARG A 599 17.10 21.65 7.89
N ASP A 600 16.50 22.79 7.64
CA ASP A 600 16.38 23.38 6.29
C ASP A 600 17.76 23.93 5.85
N GLY A 601 18.17 23.64 4.64
CA GLY A 601 19.38 24.17 4.03
C GLY A 601 19.24 25.63 3.63
N LYS A 602 18.01 26.05 3.32
CA LYS A 602 17.70 27.44 2.93
C LYS A 602 17.51 28.34 4.15
N LEU A 603 17.73 29.63 3.93
CA LEU A 603 17.44 30.66 4.93
C LEU A 603 15.98 31.08 4.79
N SER A 604 15.28 31.17 5.92
CA SER A 604 13.96 31.75 6.05
C SER A 604 14.06 33.15 6.62
N THR A 605 13.21 34.03 6.13
CA THR A 605 13.00 35.36 6.72
C THR A 605 11.55 35.49 7.10
N ASP A 606 11.28 35.76 8.39
CA ASP A 606 9.90 35.98 8.83
C ASP A 606 9.43 37.37 8.34
N MET A 607 8.41 37.34 7.50
CA MET A 607 7.79 38.54 6.94
C MET A 607 6.37 38.68 7.49
N ARG A 608 5.99 39.88 7.82
CA ARG A 608 4.59 40.26 8.04
C ARG A 608 4.14 41.16 6.89
N TYR A 609 2.87 41.10 6.58
CA TYR A 609 2.32 41.94 5.55
C TYR A 609 1.58 43.11 6.19
N GLU A 610 1.96 44.30 5.85
CA GLU A 610 1.31 45.53 6.26
C GLU A 610 0.62 46.18 5.07
N CYS A 611 -0.44 46.92 5.33
CA CYS A 611 -1.08 47.65 4.23
C CYS A 611 -0.22 48.83 3.81
N GLY A 612 0.32 48.77 2.61
CA GLY A 612 1.10 49.85 2.00
C GLY A 612 0.26 50.93 1.30
N LYS A 613 -0.99 50.58 0.95
CA LYS A 613 -1.92 51.54 0.33
C LYS A 613 -3.36 51.24 0.70
N TRP A 614 -3.99 52.18 1.35
CA TRP A 614 -5.41 52.15 1.69
C TRP A 614 -6.23 52.90 0.65
N ALA A 615 -7.44 52.46 0.35
CA ALA A 615 -8.41 53.17 -0.42
C ALA A 615 -9.79 53.01 0.20
N MET A 616 -10.62 54.07 0.11
CA MET A 616 -12.02 54.05 0.47
C MET A 616 -12.86 53.68 -0.74
N ASP A 617 -13.80 52.79 -0.58
CA ASP A 617 -14.84 52.55 -1.58
C ASP A 617 -15.94 53.66 -1.59
N ALA A 618 -16.84 53.55 -2.54
CA ALA A 618 -17.93 54.52 -2.70
C ALA A 618 -18.90 54.53 -1.48
N GLN A 619 -18.84 53.58 -0.60
CA GLN A 619 -19.60 53.42 0.61
C GLN A 619 -18.85 53.91 1.86
N GLY A 620 -17.59 54.39 1.70
CA GLY A 620 -16.77 54.91 2.78
C GLY A 620 -16.10 53.81 3.61
N VAL A 621 -16.01 52.58 3.08
CA VAL A 621 -15.29 51.48 3.71
C VAL A 621 -13.83 51.50 3.29
N GLU A 622 -12.95 51.62 4.26
CA GLU A 622 -11.50 51.52 4.03
C GLU A 622 -11.09 50.06 3.74
N SER A 623 -10.42 49.84 2.62
CA SER A 623 -9.85 48.56 2.26
C SER A 623 -8.40 48.74 1.84
N CYS A 624 -7.56 47.73 2.16
CA CYS A 624 -6.17 47.70 1.73
C CYS A 624 -6.09 47.33 0.25
N GLN A 625 -5.52 48.22 -0.55
CA GLN A 625 -5.33 48.01 -2.00
C GLN A 625 -3.99 47.38 -2.32
N GLN A 626 -3.00 47.54 -1.47
CA GLN A 626 -1.68 46.98 -1.68
C GLN A 626 -1.07 46.59 -0.33
N TYR A 627 -0.71 45.34 -0.24
CA TYR A 627 0.05 44.81 0.89
C TYR A 627 1.55 44.86 0.58
N VAL A 628 2.36 45.23 1.55
CA VAL A 628 3.82 45.25 1.50
C VAL A 628 4.38 44.28 2.51
N ALA A 629 5.27 43.39 2.05
CA ALA A 629 5.97 42.49 2.94
C ALA A 629 7.03 43.26 3.74
N VAL A 630 6.96 43.19 5.06
CA VAL A 630 7.89 43.86 6.00
C VAL A 630 8.52 42.77 6.86
N PRO A 631 9.84 42.78 7.07
CA PRO A 631 10.46 41.84 8.00
C PRO A 631 9.87 41.95 9.40
N THR A 632 9.58 40.83 10.02
CA THR A 632 9.06 40.77 11.40
C THR A 632 10.14 41.21 12.39
N GLU A 633 11.41 40.94 12.08
CA GLU A 633 12.56 41.28 12.90
C GLU A 633 13.73 41.77 11.99
N MET A 634 14.44 42.76 12.49
CA MET A 634 15.62 43.31 11.81
C MET A 634 16.88 43.03 12.62
N CYS A 635 17.92 42.49 11.93
CA CYS A 635 19.25 42.21 12.45
C CYS A 635 20.24 43.12 11.77
N ASP A 636 20.89 43.99 12.49
CA ASP A 636 21.89 44.94 11.96
C ASP A 636 21.43 45.74 10.73
N GLY A 637 20.17 46.14 10.70
CA GLY A 637 19.58 46.91 9.59
C GLY A 637 19.11 46.13 8.38
N VAL A 638 19.22 44.80 8.38
CA VAL A 638 18.65 43.86 7.40
C VAL A 638 17.67 42.91 8.03
N ALA A 639 16.77 42.33 7.22
CA ALA A 639 15.83 41.33 7.68
C ALA A 639 16.55 40.13 8.32
N CYS A 640 16.15 39.73 9.52
CA CYS A 640 16.72 38.55 10.17
C CYS A 640 16.39 37.32 9.37
N SER A 641 17.43 36.54 9.07
CA SER A 641 17.30 35.27 8.36
C SER A 641 17.83 34.11 9.22
N TYR A 642 17.15 32.98 9.20
CA TYR A 642 17.52 31.82 9.98
C TYR A 642 17.24 30.52 9.21
N HIS A 643 17.92 29.44 9.58
CA HIS A 643 17.54 28.12 9.09
C HIS A 643 16.41 27.54 9.93
N TYR A 644 15.32 27.15 9.31
CA TYR A 644 14.27 26.43 10.01
C TYR A 644 14.81 25.11 10.56
N LYS A 645 14.60 24.88 11.84
CA LYS A 645 15.06 23.68 12.56
C LYS A 645 13.94 23.12 13.41
N THR A 646 13.78 21.82 13.37
CA THR A 646 12.87 21.12 14.29
C THR A 646 13.60 20.07 15.09
N ARG A 647 13.17 19.89 16.34
CA ARG A 647 13.58 18.78 17.19
C ARG A 647 12.36 18.22 17.88
N ASN A 648 12.05 16.96 17.59
CA ASN A 648 10.89 16.29 18.13
C ASN A 648 11.30 14.95 18.74
N SER A 649 10.65 14.54 19.85
CA SER A 649 10.86 13.23 20.46
C SER A 649 9.59 12.77 21.16
N GLY A 650 9.48 11.47 21.41
CA GLY A 650 8.40 10.92 22.20
C GLY A 650 8.47 9.41 22.31
N THR A 651 7.65 8.87 23.21
CA THR A 651 7.54 7.44 23.47
C THR A 651 6.10 7.00 23.28
N VAL A 652 5.90 5.87 22.62
CA VAL A 652 4.57 5.30 22.33
C VAL A 652 4.51 3.81 22.61
N PRO A 653 3.41 3.32 23.19
CA PRO A 653 3.18 1.91 23.45
C PRO A 653 2.39 1.22 22.34
N VAL A 654 2.57 -0.09 22.27
CA VAL A 654 1.70 -1.03 21.55
C VAL A 654 1.39 -2.18 22.50
N TYR A 655 0.14 -2.57 22.66
CA TYR A 655 -0.23 -3.74 23.42
C TYR A 655 -1.41 -4.46 22.80
N SER A 656 -1.38 -5.79 22.87
CA SER A 656 -2.48 -6.63 22.42
C SER A 656 -2.64 -7.84 23.35
N ILE A 657 -3.83 -8.40 23.31
CA ILE A 657 -4.17 -9.66 23.93
C ILE A 657 -4.97 -10.47 22.93
N SER A 658 -4.65 -11.75 22.82
CA SER A 658 -5.46 -12.69 22.04
C SER A 658 -5.81 -13.92 22.86
N TRP A 659 -6.93 -14.53 22.49
CA TRP A 659 -7.50 -15.68 23.15
C TRP A 659 -8.06 -16.67 22.14
N GLU A 660 -7.59 -17.91 22.20
CA GLU A 660 -8.02 -19.03 21.38
C GLU A 660 -8.65 -20.11 22.29
N PRO A 661 -9.95 -19.96 22.64
CA PRO A 661 -10.59 -20.74 23.73
C PRO A 661 -10.63 -22.25 23.52
N TRP A 662 -10.57 -22.70 22.29
CA TRP A 662 -10.72 -24.11 21.94
C TRP A 662 -9.50 -24.70 21.22
N LEU A 663 -8.44 -23.93 21.02
CA LEU A 663 -7.22 -24.32 20.29
C LEU A 663 -7.53 -24.97 18.92
N ASN A 664 -8.59 -24.46 18.24
CA ASN A 664 -9.10 -24.97 16.98
C ASN A 664 -8.95 -23.97 15.82
N GLY A 665 -8.09 -22.98 16.01
CA GLY A 665 -7.84 -21.93 15.04
C GLY A 665 -8.81 -20.74 15.10
N LEU A 666 -9.77 -20.71 16.06
CA LEU A 666 -10.61 -19.55 16.32
C LEU A 666 -10.00 -18.67 17.40
N GLN A 667 -9.46 -17.52 17.02
CA GLN A 667 -8.80 -16.57 17.89
C GLN A 667 -9.58 -15.24 17.95
N PHE A 668 -9.79 -14.71 19.13
CA PHE A 668 -10.27 -13.35 19.37
C PHE A 668 -9.10 -12.48 19.83
N TYR A 669 -9.05 -11.22 19.41
CA TYR A 669 -8.02 -10.30 19.85
C TYR A 669 -8.53 -8.88 20.09
N ALA A 670 -7.84 -8.19 20.98
CA ALA A 670 -7.97 -6.75 21.20
C ALA A 670 -6.59 -6.13 21.16
N ARG A 671 -6.44 -5.00 20.45
CA ARG A 671 -5.17 -4.31 20.27
C ARG A 671 -5.32 -2.82 20.46
N HIS A 672 -4.36 -2.20 21.15
CA HIS A 672 -4.15 -0.76 21.20
C HIS A 672 -2.73 -0.45 20.75
N ALA A 673 -2.59 0.42 19.78
CA ALA A 673 -1.29 0.77 19.24
C ALA A 673 -1.19 2.28 19.04
N GLU A 674 -0.08 2.86 19.45
CA GLU A 674 0.22 4.26 19.23
C GLU A 674 1.47 4.41 18.36
N ALA A 675 1.52 5.47 17.55
CA ALA A 675 2.70 5.86 16.80
C ALA A 675 2.85 7.37 16.76
N LEU A 676 4.08 7.82 16.74
CA LEU A 676 4.45 9.19 16.39
C LEU A 676 5.02 9.23 14.98
N ARG A 677 4.55 10.15 14.17
CA ARG A 677 5.20 10.50 12.91
C ARG A 677 5.83 11.88 13.04
N MET A 678 7.14 11.90 13.00
CA MET A 678 7.89 13.16 12.98
C MET A 678 7.65 13.89 11.67
N PRO A 679 7.65 15.24 11.62
CA PRO A 679 7.57 15.98 10.37
C PRO A 679 8.60 15.45 9.36
N SER A 680 8.17 15.20 8.13
CA SER A 680 9.05 14.72 7.08
C SER A 680 10.06 15.82 6.67
N LEU A 681 11.12 15.43 5.99
CA LEU A 681 12.07 16.41 5.46
C LEU A 681 11.40 17.37 4.48
N PHE A 682 10.52 16.86 3.63
CA PHE A 682 9.74 17.66 2.69
C PHE A 682 8.82 18.69 3.39
N GLU A 683 8.13 18.30 4.46
CA GLU A 683 7.27 19.20 5.25
C GLU A 683 8.05 20.28 6.02
N SER A 684 9.32 20.00 6.31
CA SER A 684 10.20 20.83 7.16
C SER A 684 11.18 21.70 6.38
N THR A 685 11.10 21.69 5.04
CA THR A 685 11.98 22.48 4.17
C THR A 685 11.17 23.41 3.28
N GLN A 686 11.74 24.57 2.96
CA GLN A 686 11.14 25.51 2.03
C GLN A 686 11.16 24.98 0.61
N GLY A 687 10.07 25.19 -0.10
CA GLY A 687 9.92 24.91 -1.51
C GLY A 687 8.60 25.43 -2.00
N TRP A 688 8.39 25.42 -3.30
CA TRP A 688 7.19 25.97 -3.93
C TRP A 688 5.92 25.42 -3.26
N SER A 689 5.05 26.35 -2.81
CA SER A 689 3.67 26.07 -2.33
C SER A 689 3.56 25.06 -1.17
N VAL A 690 4.68 24.61 -0.61
CA VAL A 690 4.72 23.76 0.59
C VAL A 690 5.94 24.13 1.40
N GLN A 691 5.73 24.90 2.45
CA GLN A 691 6.78 25.38 3.35
C GLN A 691 6.25 25.42 4.79
N PRO A 692 7.13 25.28 5.79
CA PRO A 692 6.71 25.47 7.19
C PRO A 692 6.11 26.87 7.39
N ALA A 693 5.04 26.96 8.17
CA ALA A 693 4.51 28.27 8.55
C ALA A 693 5.55 29.03 9.38
N PRO A 694 5.90 30.29 9.02
CA PRO A 694 6.86 31.09 9.80
C PRO A 694 6.47 31.18 11.26
N GLY A 695 7.46 31.03 12.17
CA GLY A 695 7.25 31.13 13.62
C GLY A 695 6.41 30.01 14.26
N VAL A 696 5.91 29.05 13.48
CA VAL A 696 5.08 27.94 13.99
C VAL A 696 5.86 26.63 13.90
N PRO A 697 6.29 26.05 15.02
CA PRO A 697 7.01 24.78 15.00
C PRO A 697 6.07 23.64 14.65
N LEU A 698 6.47 22.80 13.70
CA LEU A 698 5.77 21.58 13.35
C LEU A 698 5.88 20.54 14.47
N ARG A 699 4.74 20.01 14.91
CA ARG A 699 4.65 18.98 15.95
C ARG A 699 4.52 17.60 15.31
N PRO A 700 4.95 16.52 15.99
CA PRO A 700 4.71 15.16 15.54
C PRO A 700 3.21 14.86 15.49
N GLU A 701 2.79 14.13 14.47
CA GLU A 701 1.48 13.48 14.48
C GLU A 701 1.47 12.38 15.53
N HIS A 702 0.39 12.30 16.31
CA HIS A 702 0.18 11.25 17.29
C HIS A 702 -1.05 10.43 16.94
N THR A 703 -0.82 9.24 16.44
CA THR A 703 -1.88 8.29 16.07
C THR A 703 -2.13 7.30 17.20
N ARG A 704 -3.42 7.09 17.49
CA ARG A 704 -3.93 6.05 18.38
C ARG A 704 -4.87 5.15 17.59
N ASN A 705 -4.49 3.90 17.46
CA ASN A 705 -5.29 2.86 16.84
C ASN A 705 -5.84 1.91 17.91
N ARG A 706 -7.12 1.57 17.83
CA ARG A 706 -7.76 0.50 18.62
C ARG A 706 -8.42 -0.47 17.68
N GLU A 707 -8.18 -1.74 17.90
CA GLU A 707 -8.67 -2.80 17.04
C GLU A 707 -9.24 -3.94 17.88
N PHE A 708 -10.37 -4.48 17.45
CA PHE A 708 -10.97 -5.68 17.96
C PHE A 708 -11.19 -6.61 16.79
N GLY A 709 -10.69 -7.81 16.87
CA GLY A 709 -10.76 -8.71 15.74
C GLY A 709 -10.97 -10.15 16.10
N LEU A 710 -11.22 -10.91 15.05
CA LEU A 710 -11.46 -12.35 15.08
C LEU A 710 -10.71 -12.97 13.91
N ASN A 711 -9.96 -14.00 14.17
CA ASN A 711 -9.28 -14.85 13.20
C ASN A 711 -9.82 -16.26 13.28
N LEU A 712 -9.92 -16.94 12.16
CA LEU A 712 -10.24 -18.35 12.06
C LEU A 712 -9.39 -18.97 10.96
N LEU A 713 -8.68 -20.03 11.28
CA LEU A 713 -7.98 -20.85 10.31
C LEU A 713 -8.27 -22.33 10.66
N THR A 714 -9.00 -23.00 9.79
CA THR A 714 -9.42 -24.38 10.02
C THR A 714 -9.48 -25.13 8.69
N ASN A 715 -9.35 -26.44 8.77
CA ASN A 715 -9.47 -27.35 7.64
C ASN A 715 -10.66 -28.29 7.87
N ASP A 716 -11.08 -29.00 6.81
CA ASP A 716 -12.12 -30.04 6.86
C ASP A 716 -13.49 -29.52 7.34
N VAL A 717 -13.91 -28.34 6.82
CA VAL A 717 -15.16 -27.68 7.24
C VAL A 717 -16.39 -28.20 6.50
N LEU A 718 -16.33 -28.21 5.16
CA LEU A 718 -17.42 -28.65 4.27
C LEU A 718 -17.07 -29.95 3.55
N ARG A 719 -15.79 -30.20 3.32
CA ARG A 719 -15.24 -31.38 2.67
C ARG A 719 -13.90 -31.73 3.31
N SER A 720 -13.51 -32.99 3.19
CA SER A 720 -12.16 -33.42 3.57
C SER A 720 -11.11 -32.68 2.71
N ASN A 721 -10.09 -32.17 3.36
CA ASN A 721 -9.00 -31.39 2.76
C ASN A 721 -9.39 -30.01 2.21
N ASP A 722 -10.53 -29.44 2.61
CA ASP A 722 -10.78 -28.02 2.38
C ASP A 722 -10.10 -27.16 3.45
N ARG A 723 -9.86 -25.92 3.10
CA ARG A 723 -9.26 -24.89 3.98
C ARG A 723 -10.19 -23.69 4.06
N LEU A 724 -10.54 -23.29 5.26
CA LEU A 724 -11.26 -22.05 5.53
C LEU A 724 -10.40 -21.13 6.39
N ALA A 725 -10.14 -19.94 5.89
CA ALA A 725 -9.50 -18.89 6.62
C ALA A 725 -10.39 -17.63 6.64
N PHE A 726 -10.60 -17.07 7.81
CA PHE A 726 -11.41 -15.88 8.00
C PHE A 726 -10.72 -14.92 8.96
N LYS A 727 -10.75 -13.65 8.61
CA LYS A 727 -10.26 -12.56 9.44
C LYS A 727 -11.22 -11.39 9.37
N ALA A 728 -11.61 -10.87 10.52
CA ALA A 728 -12.43 -9.67 10.60
C ALA A 728 -11.96 -8.77 11.72
N ALA A 729 -11.99 -7.46 11.49
CA ALA A 729 -11.58 -6.47 12.47
C ALA A 729 -12.48 -5.23 12.43
N TYR A 730 -12.81 -4.71 13.60
CA TYR A 730 -13.29 -3.35 13.79
C TYR A 730 -12.13 -2.49 14.22
N PHE A 731 -11.87 -1.41 13.50
CA PHE A 731 -10.79 -0.48 13.81
C PHE A 731 -11.31 0.93 14.12
N ARG A 732 -10.59 1.61 15.01
CA ARG A 732 -10.78 3.01 15.32
C ARG A 732 -9.42 3.70 15.34
N ASN A 733 -9.18 4.54 14.34
CA ASN A 733 -7.96 5.31 14.18
C ASN A 733 -8.22 6.79 14.48
N LYS A 734 -7.38 7.42 15.32
CA LYS A 734 -7.40 8.84 15.61
C LYS A 734 -5.98 9.38 15.58
N THR A 735 -5.72 10.32 14.69
CA THR A 735 -4.46 11.05 14.60
C THR A 735 -4.69 12.48 15.07
N ASN A 736 -4.03 12.88 16.14
CA ASN A 736 -3.96 14.27 16.58
C ASN A 736 -2.77 14.96 15.92
N ASP A 737 -2.83 16.30 15.86
CA ASP A 737 -1.75 17.10 15.26
C ASP A 737 -1.39 16.65 13.84
N TYR A 738 -2.38 16.27 13.04
CA TYR A 738 -2.17 15.80 11.67
C TYR A 738 -1.54 16.90 10.82
N LEU A 739 -0.42 16.62 10.16
CA LEU A 739 0.30 17.57 9.32
C LEU A 739 -0.31 17.60 7.91
N THR A 740 -0.71 18.78 7.47
CA THR A 740 -1.16 18.98 6.10
C THR A 740 -0.92 20.40 5.66
N ARG A 741 -0.99 20.64 4.36
CA ARG A 741 -0.98 21.99 3.80
C ARG A 741 -2.33 22.66 4.08
N THR A 742 -2.29 23.91 4.45
CA THR A 742 -3.49 24.77 4.63
C THR A 742 -3.27 26.09 3.93
N SER A 743 -4.37 26.73 3.52
CA SER A 743 -4.32 28.15 3.17
C SER A 743 -4.23 28.97 4.45
N PRO A 744 -3.48 30.06 4.50
CA PRO A 744 -3.53 31.01 5.61
C PRO A 744 -4.94 31.56 5.78
N ASN A 745 -5.34 31.88 7.01
CA ASN A 745 -6.63 32.52 7.27
C ASN A 745 -6.74 33.82 6.50
N GLU A 746 -7.90 34.08 5.92
CA GLU A 746 -8.21 35.21 5.04
C GLU A 746 -7.89 36.61 5.66
N TRP A 747 -7.70 36.67 6.97
CA TRP A 747 -7.47 37.93 7.72
C TRP A 747 -6.01 38.16 8.11
N GLU A 748 -5.14 37.11 8.05
CA GLU A 748 -3.77 37.27 8.48
C GLU A 748 -2.80 37.60 7.34
N ASN A 749 -3.11 37.23 6.07
CA ASN A 749 -2.31 37.69 4.91
C ASN A 749 -2.87 37.17 3.57
N LEU A 750 -3.30 38.09 2.73
CA LEU A 750 -3.84 37.85 1.39
C LEU A 750 -2.83 37.36 0.34
N GLN A 751 -1.54 37.28 0.66
CA GLN A 751 -0.47 36.95 -0.28
C GLN A 751 0.43 35.80 0.18
N GLN A 752 0.15 35.16 1.30
CA GLN A 752 0.97 34.02 1.70
C GLN A 752 0.57 32.76 0.96
N ASP A 753 1.57 32.13 0.40
CA ASP A 753 1.54 30.80 -0.16
C ASP A 753 1.01 29.76 0.86
N PHE A 754 0.57 28.64 0.36
CA PHE A 754 0.16 27.51 1.20
C PHE A 754 1.25 27.09 2.17
N VAL A 755 0.89 26.88 3.43
CA VAL A 755 1.84 26.53 4.49
C VAL A 755 1.51 25.20 5.14
N MET A 756 2.56 24.53 5.60
CA MET A 756 2.43 23.31 6.41
C MET A 756 2.06 23.67 7.84
N ARG A 757 0.99 23.05 8.34
CA ARG A 757 0.52 23.20 9.72
C ARG A 757 -0.02 21.88 10.27
N ASN A 758 -0.05 21.77 11.59
CA ASN A 758 -0.80 20.73 12.26
C ASN A 758 -2.27 21.13 12.37
N ILE A 759 -3.16 20.29 11.84
CA ILE A 759 -4.60 20.37 12.13
C ILE A 759 -4.93 19.55 13.37
N ARG A 760 -6.07 19.81 13.98
CA ARG A 760 -6.46 19.25 15.26
C ARG A 760 -6.51 17.73 15.27
N SER A 761 -7.26 17.12 14.35
CA SER A 761 -7.33 15.66 14.29
C SER A 761 -7.97 15.11 13.01
N VAL A 762 -7.58 13.88 12.68
CA VAL A 762 -8.23 13.03 11.70
C VAL A 762 -8.70 11.75 12.40
N LYS A 763 -9.97 11.35 12.19
CA LYS A 763 -10.58 10.17 12.81
C LYS A 763 -11.22 9.31 11.74
N LEU A 764 -10.86 8.03 11.71
CA LEU A 764 -11.44 7.02 10.82
C LEU A 764 -11.83 5.78 11.63
N ARG A 765 -13.03 5.26 11.36
CA ARG A 765 -13.52 4.02 11.99
C ARG A 765 -14.19 3.16 10.94
N GLY A 766 -14.05 1.85 11.07
CA GLY A 766 -14.64 0.95 10.10
C GLY A 766 -14.49 -0.50 10.46
N PHE A 767 -14.97 -1.32 9.54
CA PHE A 767 -14.88 -2.77 9.57
C PHE A 767 -14.11 -3.25 8.36
N GLU A 768 -13.30 -4.25 8.56
CA GLU A 768 -12.60 -5.00 7.52
C GLU A 768 -12.90 -6.48 7.69
N ALA A 769 -13.00 -7.19 6.56
CA ALA A 769 -13.09 -8.64 6.59
C ALA A 769 -12.45 -9.26 5.35
N THR A 770 -11.87 -10.45 5.54
CA THR A 770 -11.40 -11.35 4.47
C THR A 770 -11.86 -12.76 4.82
N LEU A 771 -12.42 -13.45 3.83
CA LEU A 771 -12.72 -14.87 3.89
C LEU A 771 -12.05 -15.53 2.70
N ASP A 772 -11.21 -16.52 2.98
CA ASP A 772 -10.54 -17.38 2.01
C ASP A 772 -11.03 -18.81 2.20
N TYR A 773 -11.60 -19.40 1.15
CA TYR A 773 -12.02 -20.79 1.15
C TYR A 773 -11.44 -21.50 -0.07
N ASP A 774 -10.77 -22.61 0.17
CA ASP A 774 -10.17 -23.46 -0.87
C ASP A 774 -10.58 -24.92 -0.65
N ALA A 775 -11.37 -25.46 -1.61
CA ALA A 775 -11.80 -26.85 -1.64
C ALA A 775 -10.97 -27.67 -2.66
N GLY A 776 -9.75 -27.27 -2.95
CA GLY A 776 -8.86 -27.88 -3.93
C GLY A 776 -9.26 -27.51 -5.37
N ARG A 777 -10.42 -27.98 -5.85
CA ARG A 777 -10.89 -27.68 -7.21
C ARG A 777 -11.50 -26.29 -7.36
N VAL A 778 -12.18 -25.78 -6.33
CA VAL A 778 -12.84 -24.49 -6.32
C VAL A 778 -12.32 -23.69 -5.15
N TYR A 779 -12.04 -22.41 -5.36
CA TYR A 779 -11.62 -21.50 -4.32
C TYR A 779 -12.27 -20.14 -4.48
N THR A 780 -12.39 -19.43 -3.36
CA THR A 780 -12.95 -18.07 -3.33
C THR A 780 -12.24 -17.23 -2.28
N ARG A 781 -12.05 -15.95 -2.58
CA ARG A 781 -11.64 -14.92 -1.62
C ARG A 781 -12.66 -13.80 -1.64
N LEU A 782 -13.27 -13.54 -0.50
CA LEU A 782 -14.15 -12.40 -0.29
C LEU A 782 -13.44 -11.42 0.62
N SER A 783 -13.39 -10.17 0.25
CA SER A 783 -12.73 -9.16 1.05
C SER A 783 -13.46 -7.83 0.97
N GLY A 784 -13.37 -7.01 2.02
CA GLY A 784 -13.98 -5.70 1.97
C GLY A 784 -13.72 -4.85 3.20
N THR A 785 -13.95 -3.55 3.02
CA THR A 785 -13.84 -2.52 4.05
C THR A 785 -15.03 -1.60 3.98
N ARG A 786 -15.54 -1.21 5.15
CA ARG A 786 -16.59 -0.21 5.28
C ARG A 786 -16.21 0.81 6.35
N TYR A 787 -16.09 2.04 5.96
CA TYR A 787 -15.92 3.16 6.89
C TYR A 787 -17.29 3.62 7.37
N ASN A 788 -17.52 3.55 8.68
CA ASN A 788 -18.75 4.02 9.30
C ASN A 788 -18.61 5.43 9.88
N PHE A 789 -17.38 5.94 9.97
CA PHE A 789 -17.10 7.28 10.47
C PHE A 789 -15.80 7.83 9.88
N ILE A 790 -15.87 9.04 9.31
CA ILE A 790 -14.74 9.82 8.82
C ILE A 790 -14.95 11.24 9.34
N GLU A 791 -13.95 11.80 10.00
CA GLU A 791 -13.98 13.16 10.53
C GLU A 791 -12.59 13.78 10.46
N VAL A 792 -12.54 14.97 9.91
CA VAL A 792 -11.35 15.83 9.86
C VAL A 792 -11.69 17.12 10.58
N CYS A 793 -10.92 17.46 11.61
CA CYS A 793 -11.12 18.68 12.40
C CYS A 793 -9.94 19.61 12.20
N HIS A 794 -10.21 20.83 11.74
CA HIS A 794 -9.24 21.89 11.56
C HIS A 794 -9.74 23.20 12.20
N GLU A 795 -8.90 24.19 12.30
CA GLU A 795 -9.26 25.52 12.74
C GLU A 795 -9.98 26.25 11.59
N GLY A 796 -11.21 26.69 11.81
CA GLY A 796 -12.00 27.44 10.83
C GLY A 796 -11.67 28.93 10.80
N SER A 797 -12.27 29.68 9.86
CA SER A 797 -12.00 31.10 9.59
C SER A 797 -12.19 32.08 10.77
N TYR A 798 -12.84 31.65 11.85
CA TYR A 798 -13.03 32.46 13.07
C TYR A 798 -12.39 31.80 14.31
N ARG A 799 -11.29 31.03 14.14
CA ARG A 799 -10.66 30.25 15.21
C ARG A 799 -11.61 29.25 15.91
N ARG A 800 -12.69 28.88 15.25
CA ARG A 800 -13.60 27.81 15.69
C ARG A 800 -13.17 26.50 15.03
N ASP A 801 -13.23 25.43 15.81
CA ASP A 801 -13.05 24.10 15.27
C ASP A 801 -14.12 23.79 14.23
N ASP A 802 -13.72 23.55 13.02
CA ASP A 802 -14.55 23.01 11.95
C ASP A 802 -14.24 21.53 11.75
N CYS A 803 -15.24 20.68 11.86
CA CYS A 803 -15.12 19.25 11.66
C CYS A 803 -16.05 18.80 10.54
N ASN A 804 -15.47 18.13 9.54
CA ASN A 804 -16.19 17.64 8.37
C ASN A 804 -15.74 16.23 7.97
N ASN A 805 -16.24 15.71 6.86
CA ASN A 805 -15.93 14.37 6.37
C ASN A 805 -15.36 14.34 4.94
N TYR A 806 -14.93 15.48 4.43
CA TYR A 806 -14.37 15.63 3.08
C TYR A 806 -12.97 16.26 3.06
N GLY A 807 -12.44 16.72 4.18
CA GLY A 807 -11.05 17.19 4.31
C GLY A 807 -10.94 18.70 4.59
N VAL A 808 -9.80 19.27 4.26
CA VAL A 808 -9.43 20.68 4.48
C VAL A 808 -9.26 21.37 3.15
N ALA A 809 -9.80 22.56 3.00
CA ALA A 809 -9.63 23.37 1.81
C ALA A 809 -8.14 23.61 1.51
N ALA A 810 -7.77 23.58 0.23
CA ALA A 810 -6.40 23.75 -0.24
C ALA A 810 -5.38 22.73 0.31
N SER A 811 -5.87 21.67 0.93
CA SER A 811 -5.08 20.56 1.47
C SER A 811 -5.12 19.38 0.51
N TYR A 812 -3.98 18.70 0.37
CA TYR A 812 -3.92 17.42 -0.33
C TYR A 812 -4.53 16.25 0.46
N PHE A 813 -4.94 16.48 1.70
CA PHE A 813 -5.65 15.46 2.47
C PHE A 813 -7.02 15.10 1.86
N ASN A 814 -7.66 16.02 1.14
CA ASN A 814 -8.92 15.75 0.46
C ASN A 814 -8.85 14.56 -0.50
N ASP A 815 -7.71 14.41 -1.17
CA ASP A 815 -7.51 13.33 -2.14
C ASP A 815 -7.18 11.98 -1.49
N MET A 816 -6.87 11.99 -0.19
CA MET A 816 -6.51 10.78 0.59
C MET A 816 -7.71 10.16 1.32
N ILE A 817 -8.88 10.83 1.33
CA ILE A 817 -10.08 10.31 1.99
C ILE A 817 -10.61 9.10 1.22
N PRO A 818 -10.73 7.93 1.87
CA PRO A 818 -11.17 6.71 1.20
C PRO A 818 -12.67 6.75 0.85
N PRO A 819 -13.12 5.92 -0.10
CA PRO A 819 -14.54 5.71 -0.34
C PRO A 819 -15.22 5.10 0.89
N LYS A 820 -16.55 5.28 1.01
CA LYS A 820 -17.32 4.77 2.15
C LYS A 820 -17.20 3.27 2.35
N TRP A 821 -17.00 2.54 1.28
CA TRP A 821 -16.75 1.10 1.29
C TRP A 821 -16.11 0.64 -0.02
N HIS A 822 -15.38 -0.44 0.04
CA HIS A 822 -14.94 -1.21 -1.13
C HIS A 822 -14.93 -2.70 -0.81
N ALA A 823 -15.11 -3.52 -1.83
CA ALA A 823 -15.09 -4.98 -1.69
C ALA A 823 -14.54 -5.65 -2.94
N SER A 824 -14.06 -6.86 -2.78
CA SER A 824 -13.60 -7.72 -3.86
C SER A 824 -14.12 -9.14 -3.67
N VAL A 825 -14.52 -9.76 -4.76
CA VAL A 825 -14.93 -11.15 -4.82
C VAL A 825 -14.07 -11.86 -5.87
N LEU A 826 -13.23 -12.78 -5.45
CA LEU A 826 -12.47 -13.67 -6.32
C LEU A 826 -13.11 -15.04 -6.29
N LEU A 827 -13.39 -15.59 -7.46
CA LEU A 827 -13.86 -16.96 -7.66
C LEU A 827 -12.91 -17.63 -8.65
N GLY A 828 -12.45 -18.83 -8.31
CA GLY A 828 -11.57 -19.59 -9.19
C GLY A 828 -11.83 -21.08 -9.15
N THR A 829 -11.35 -21.77 -10.19
CA THR A 829 -11.46 -23.22 -10.31
C THR A 829 -10.23 -23.81 -10.97
N ARG A 830 -9.78 -24.96 -10.47
CA ARG A 830 -8.63 -25.70 -10.97
C ARG A 830 -9.08 -26.96 -11.69
N TRP A 831 -8.54 -27.17 -12.88
CA TRP A 831 -8.80 -28.30 -13.76
C TRP A 831 -7.51 -28.98 -14.18
N LEU A 832 -7.61 -30.17 -14.79
CA LEU A 832 -6.48 -30.94 -15.29
C LEU A 832 -5.41 -31.16 -14.19
N ASP A 833 -5.86 -31.65 -13.02
CA ASP A 833 -5.01 -31.87 -11.85
C ASP A 833 -4.24 -30.62 -11.41
N GLY A 834 -4.90 -29.44 -11.47
CA GLY A 834 -4.32 -28.16 -11.09
C GLY A 834 -3.52 -27.45 -12.18
N LYS A 835 -3.32 -28.06 -13.34
CA LYS A 835 -2.57 -27.45 -14.48
C LYS A 835 -3.30 -26.27 -15.11
N LEU A 836 -4.62 -26.24 -15.05
CA LEU A 836 -5.42 -25.14 -15.56
C LEU A 836 -6.16 -24.45 -14.41
N ASP A 837 -5.79 -23.21 -14.15
CA ASP A 837 -6.42 -22.33 -13.14
C ASP A 837 -7.20 -21.23 -13.87
N LEU A 838 -8.49 -21.17 -13.64
CA LEU A 838 -9.41 -20.20 -14.24
C LEU A 838 -10.13 -19.44 -13.14
N GLY A 839 -10.32 -18.14 -13.33
CA GLY A 839 -11.13 -17.40 -12.37
C GLY A 839 -11.50 -16.00 -12.80
N ALA A 840 -12.29 -15.36 -11.93
CA ALA A 840 -12.76 -14.02 -12.12
C ALA A 840 -12.69 -13.23 -10.80
N ARG A 841 -12.36 -11.96 -10.89
CA ARG A 841 -12.40 -11.00 -9.79
C ARG A 841 -13.44 -9.92 -10.09
N LEU A 842 -14.34 -9.68 -9.15
CA LEU A 842 -15.27 -8.57 -9.15
C LEU A 842 -14.81 -7.55 -8.12
N THR A 843 -14.42 -6.38 -8.57
CA THR A 843 -14.07 -5.24 -7.71
C THR A 843 -15.27 -4.30 -7.63
N LEU A 844 -15.66 -3.96 -6.40
CA LEU A 844 -16.78 -3.09 -6.08
C LEU A 844 -16.25 -1.87 -5.31
N MET A 845 -16.51 -0.68 -5.81
CA MET A 845 -16.08 0.57 -5.19
C MET A 845 -17.28 1.46 -4.89
N GLY A 846 -17.40 1.89 -3.64
CA GLY A 846 -18.43 2.82 -3.20
C GLY A 846 -18.09 4.28 -3.48
N LYS A 847 -19.04 5.17 -3.28
CA LYS A 847 -18.87 6.62 -3.43
C LYS A 847 -17.97 7.17 -2.32
N ARG A 848 -17.20 8.20 -2.65
CA ARG A 848 -16.57 9.09 -1.66
C ARG A 848 -17.57 10.11 -1.14
N ASN A 849 -17.26 10.74 -0.01
CA ASN A 849 -17.94 11.94 0.41
C ASN A 849 -17.63 13.07 -0.58
N PRO A 850 -18.64 13.77 -1.14
CA PRO A 850 -18.38 14.88 -2.03
C PRO A 850 -17.70 16.01 -1.27
N THR A 851 -16.69 16.63 -1.88
CA THR A 851 -16.25 17.97 -1.46
C THR A 851 -17.36 18.96 -1.82
N PRO A 852 -17.70 19.92 -0.94
CA PRO A 852 -18.65 20.97 -1.29
C PRO A 852 -18.22 21.66 -2.58
N ALA A 853 -19.16 21.90 -3.46
CA ALA A 853 -18.95 22.83 -4.57
C ALA A 853 -18.55 24.21 -4.00
N PHE A 854 -17.78 24.97 -4.77
CA PHE A 854 -17.49 26.38 -4.47
C PHE A 854 -18.78 27.07 -3.98
N ASN A 855 -18.81 27.46 -2.74
CA ASN A 855 -19.89 28.28 -2.24
C ASN A 855 -19.44 29.74 -2.39
N ASP A 856 -20.29 30.59 -2.95
CA ASP A 856 -19.98 31.99 -3.23
C ASP A 856 -19.47 32.76 -2.00
N ASP A 857 -19.89 32.37 -0.81
CA ASP A 857 -19.51 32.98 0.46
C ASP A 857 -18.10 32.62 0.95
N THR A 858 -17.45 31.61 0.36
CA THR A 858 -16.09 31.17 0.70
C THR A 858 -15.15 31.18 -0.51
N LYS A 859 -15.14 32.22 -1.26
CA LYS A 859 -14.51 32.44 -2.58
C LYS A 859 -13.06 31.94 -2.78
N ARG A 860 -12.45 31.18 -1.88
CA ARG A 860 -11.04 30.78 -1.88
C ARG A 860 -10.76 29.33 -1.52
N ALA A 861 -11.78 28.49 -1.46
CA ALA A 861 -11.50 27.07 -1.28
C ALA A 861 -11.02 26.45 -2.60
N PHE A 862 -9.74 26.20 -2.73
CA PHE A 862 -9.18 25.35 -3.79
C PHE A 862 -9.57 23.89 -3.54
N ASN A 863 -10.85 23.64 -3.30
CA ASN A 863 -11.37 22.29 -3.27
C ASN A 863 -11.74 21.92 -4.70
N TRP A 864 -11.05 20.94 -5.22
CA TRP A 864 -11.48 20.32 -6.46
C TRP A 864 -12.83 19.64 -6.21
N PRO A 865 -13.91 20.03 -6.89
CA PRO A 865 -15.21 19.38 -6.74
C PRO A 865 -15.14 18.02 -7.45
N THR A 866 -14.74 16.99 -6.73
CA THR A 866 -14.64 15.65 -7.25
C THR A 866 -15.89 14.86 -6.94
N LEU A 867 -16.65 14.56 -7.96
CA LEU A 867 -17.82 13.68 -7.89
C LEU A 867 -17.37 12.25 -8.21
N TRP A 868 -16.59 11.64 -7.30
CA TRP A 868 -16.25 10.23 -7.45
C TRP A 868 -17.49 9.34 -7.44
N GLN A 869 -17.67 8.61 -8.51
CA GLN A 869 -18.80 7.70 -8.66
C GLN A 869 -18.43 6.30 -8.16
N ASP A 870 -19.44 5.56 -7.74
CA ASP A 870 -19.32 4.14 -7.50
C ASP A 870 -19.13 3.38 -8.84
N TYR A 871 -18.36 2.29 -8.78
CA TYR A 871 -18.14 1.46 -9.95
C TYR A 871 -18.02 -0.01 -9.61
N LYS A 872 -18.18 -0.84 -10.65
CA LYS A 872 -17.98 -2.28 -10.62
C LYS A 872 -17.09 -2.65 -11.80
N VAL A 873 -16.04 -3.41 -11.55
CA VAL A 873 -15.10 -3.90 -12.57
C VAL A 873 -14.97 -5.40 -12.44
N VAL A 874 -14.99 -6.08 -13.56
CA VAL A 874 -14.79 -7.54 -13.65
C VAL A 874 -13.52 -7.81 -14.40
N ASP A 875 -12.63 -8.58 -13.79
CA ASP A 875 -11.40 -9.10 -14.39
C ASP A 875 -11.50 -10.62 -14.48
N ILE A 876 -10.95 -11.22 -15.54
CA ILE A 876 -10.84 -12.67 -15.67
C ILE A 876 -9.40 -13.08 -15.91
N TYR A 877 -9.06 -14.28 -15.47
CA TYR A 877 -7.75 -14.85 -15.72
C TYR A 877 -7.83 -16.33 -16.03
N ALA A 878 -6.84 -16.80 -16.78
CA ALA A 878 -6.56 -18.19 -17.03
C ALA A 878 -5.06 -18.42 -16.95
N ARG A 879 -4.61 -19.41 -16.19
CA ARG A 879 -3.22 -19.88 -16.17
C ARG A 879 -3.19 -21.34 -16.58
N TYR A 880 -2.36 -21.68 -17.55
CA TYR A 880 -2.14 -23.04 -17.97
C TYR A 880 -0.68 -23.44 -17.78
N GLN A 881 -0.45 -24.40 -16.88
CA GLN A 881 0.84 -25.02 -16.64
C GLN A 881 1.01 -26.18 -17.62
N TYR A 882 1.65 -25.91 -18.77
CA TYR A 882 1.88 -26.93 -19.81
C TYR A 882 2.82 -28.03 -19.30
N SER A 883 3.93 -27.62 -18.63
CA SER A 883 4.90 -28.50 -17.98
C SER A 883 5.46 -27.79 -16.75
N GLU A 884 6.32 -28.44 -15.96
CA GLU A 884 7.02 -27.78 -14.85
C GLU A 884 7.83 -26.55 -15.31
N ALA A 885 8.35 -26.61 -16.54
CA ALA A 885 9.15 -25.57 -17.14
C ALA A 885 8.35 -24.45 -17.82
N VAL A 886 7.09 -24.70 -18.22
CA VAL A 886 6.37 -23.78 -19.12
C VAL A 886 4.98 -23.47 -18.57
N SER A 887 4.68 -22.18 -18.33
CA SER A 887 3.32 -21.71 -18.05
C SER A 887 2.89 -20.57 -18.98
N VAL A 888 1.61 -20.53 -19.28
CA VAL A 888 0.98 -19.48 -20.09
C VAL A 888 -0.13 -18.84 -19.27
N ASP A 889 -0.14 -17.51 -19.24
CA ASP A 889 -1.13 -16.71 -18.52
C ASP A 889 -1.92 -15.86 -19.51
N PHE A 890 -3.24 -15.85 -19.40
CA PHE A 890 -4.12 -14.99 -20.15
C PHE A 890 -5.05 -14.23 -19.20
N ASN A 891 -5.11 -12.92 -19.33
CA ASN A 891 -5.92 -12.05 -18.48
C ASN A 891 -6.73 -11.09 -19.34
N ILE A 892 -7.94 -10.75 -18.90
CA ILE A 892 -8.68 -9.59 -19.40
C ILE A 892 -9.05 -8.74 -18.20
N ASP A 893 -8.41 -7.60 -18.08
CA ASP A 893 -8.74 -6.60 -17.09
C ASP A 893 -9.90 -5.75 -17.60
N ASN A 894 -10.82 -5.33 -16.72
CA ASN A 894 -12.00 -4.54 -17.06
C ASN A 894 -12.82 -5.15 -18.25
N LEU A 895 -13.23 -6.40 -18.10
CA LEU A 895 -13.95 -7.19 -19.12
C LEU A 895 -15.14 -6.43 -19.74
N THR A 896 -15.85 -5.64 -18.94
CA THR A 896 -17.04 -4.90 -19.35
C THR A 896 -16.75 -3.54 -19.97
N ASP A 897 -15.47 -3.20 -20.17
CA ASP A 897 -15.02 -1.92 -20.73
C ASP A 897 -15.61 -0.70 -20.01
N ARG A 898 -15.66 -0.78 -18.66
CA ARG A 898 -16.22 0.26 -17.81
C ARG A 898 -15.32 1.48 -17.76
N TYR A 899 -15.89 2.66 -17.95
CA TYR A 899 -15.23 3.93 -17.63
C TYR A 899 -15.30 4.16 -16.11
N TYR A 900 -14.18 4.33 -15.46
CA TYR A 900 -14.09 4.61 -14.02
C TYR A 900 -12.82 5.36 -13.68
N VAL A 901 -12.80 5.96 -12.51
CA VAL A 901 -11.63 6.65 -11.93
C VAL A 901 -11.29 6.01 -10.59
N ASP A 902 -10.02 5.72 -10.37
CA ASP A 902 -9.56 5.20 -9.08
C ASP A 902 -9.85 6.19 -7.95
N PRO A 903 -10.26 5.73 -6.75
CA PRO A 903 -10.85 6.58 -5.74
C PRO A 903 -9.90 7.61 -5.10
N LEU A 904 -8.59 7.48 -5.32
CA LEU A 904 -7.56 8.38 -4.79
C LEU A 904 -6.72 9.01 -5.90
N SER A 905 -7.28 9.12 -7.11
CA SER A 905 -6.58 9.71 -8.25
C SER A 905 -6.55 11.24 -8.12
N LEU A 906 -5.41 11.82 -7.83
CA LEU A 906 -5.22 13.28 -7.75
C LEU A 906 -5.51 13.98 -9.08
N GLY A 907 -5.10 13.38 -10.19
CA GLY A 907 -5.28 13.91 -11.53
C GLY A 907 -6.64 13.59 -12.14
N MET A 908 -7.58 12.97 -11.43
CA MET A 908 -8.85 12.53 -12.02
C MET A 908 -8.66 11.78 -13.34
N VAL A 909 -7.58 11.01 -13.46
CA VAL A 909 -7.22 10.26 -14.65
C VAL A 909 -8.09 9.00 -14.71
N PRO A 910 -8.82 8.76 -15.81
CA PRO A 910 -9.64 7.55 -15.92
C PRO A 910 -8.74 6.32 -16.03
N ALA A 911 -9.20 5.22 -15.46
CA ALA A 911 -8.54 3.93 -15.53
C ALA A 911 -8.63 3.31 -16.93
N PRO A 912 -7.75 2.35 -17.26
CA PRO A 912 -7.78 1.68 -18.55
C PRO A 912 -9.10 0.99 -18.83
N GLY A 913 -9.56 1.06 -20.07
CA GLY A 913 -10.65 0.25 -20.59
C GLY A 913 -10.26 -1.23 -20.66
N ARG A 914 -11.09 -2.06 -21.28
CA ARG A 914 -10.83 -3.50 -21.44
C ARG A 914 -9.45 -3.74 -22.04
N THR A 915 -8.61 -4.46 -21.32
CA THR A 915 -7.21 -4.73 -21.66
C THR A 915 -6.95 -6.23 -21.58
N ALA A 916 -6.62 -6.85 -22.71
CA ALA A 916 -6.20 -8.24 -22.74
C ALA A 916 -4.69 -8.35 -22.59
N ARG A 917 -4.22 -9.35 -21.85
CA ARG A 917 -2.80 -9.64 -21.64
C ARG A 917 -2.52 -11.12 -21.86
N LEU A 918 -1.41 -11.40 -22.52
CA LEU A 918 -0.87 -12.75 -22.69
C LEU A 918 0.54 -12.78 -22.11
N GLY A 919 0.82 -13.78 -21.26
CA GLY A 919 2.10 -13.98 -20.62
C GLY A 919 2.64 -15.39 -20.86
N LEU A 920 3.96 -15.52 -20.91
CA LEU A 920 4.69 -16.78 -20.97
C LEU A 920 5.78 -16.76 -19.91
N THR A 921 5.86 -17.83 -19.12
CA THR A 921 6.97 -18.06 -18.17
C THR A 921 7.66 -19.36 -18.52
N LEU A 922 8.98 -19.30 -18.59
CA LEU A 922 9.88 -20.44 -18.81
C LEU A 922 10.80 -20.57 -17.59
N ASN A 923 10.90 -21.77 -17.02
CA ASN A 923 11.81 -22.11 -15.93
C ASN A 923 12.74 -23.23 -16.41
N PHE A 924 14.03 -23.05 -16.21
CA PHE A 924 15.10 -23.99 -16.60
C PHE A 924 15.91 -24.37 -15.39
#